data_c5fa181e84af75c38ac30bc7484de1ab
#
_entry.id   c5fa181e84af75c38ac30bc7484de1ab
#
_cell.length_a   1.000
_cell.length_b   1.000
_cell.length_c   1.000
_cell.angle_alpha   90.00
_cell.angle_beta   90.00
_cell.angle_gamma   90.00
#
_symmetry.space_group_name_H-M   'P 1'
#
loop_
_entity.id
_entity.type
_entity.pdbx_description
1 polymer ?
#
loop_
_entity_poly.entity_id
_entity_poly.type
_entity_poly.pdbx_seq_one_letter_code
_entity_poly.pdbx_strand_id
1 'polypeptide(L)'
;MRTTDVVERPADLTVDWLTAALGVPVIDFAFERIGTGQMSECYRVGLTYADGVDGPNSVVLKVAATDPVSRQTGLALGLYEREVRFYTDIAPGLDGPIAPCHHAAFDAETGAFHLLLGDAGPAVVGDEIRGATVEQAMLALSELGRVHAPLLGDSATANADWLNRESPMNQALIGQLYAGFFERYRDRIAPEHREVCERLVASFDAYVTGEAAPQRAHGLVHGDYRLDNMLFGEPGADRPLTVVDWQTVSWGPAMTDVAYFLGCALPDQLRRDHYEALLRAYHDTLGADALISLDDVRDAVRRQSFFGVMMAIVSSMLVAQTDRGDEMFMVMLRRHCQHVLDTDALAVLPDPSKYRAAEPLTPAADDEAPHDATDEPLWNESWYFDFADPGQGVGGWIRLGLYPNQRTAWINALLCGPGMPTVAINDFQAALPDDPGAVSTDAIDLDLTATEPFQTYPVTVRGQGQAHDDPSALLRGEPGRPVELAMDLVWTTAGTPYQYRITPRYEIPCTVSGTITVDGREVDEREVAGQRDHSWGVRDWWAMDWVWSALHLADGTHIHGVDIRIPGAPPIGIGYLQHTGRPLIELQAVTARETFGDNGLPQATTIDFGDLTATIDIRGHAPVLLMSPDGRVSHFPRAWATVTTDDGRIGVGWVEWNRNIS
;
A
#
# COMPACT_ATOMS: atom_id res chain seq x y z
N MET A 1 5.05 -9.95 -37.58
CA MET A 1 4.33 -9.81 -36.30
C MET A 1 5.22 -8.99 -35.39
N ARG A 2 4.71 -7.96 -34.77
CA ARG A 2 5.51 -7.19 -33.77
C ARG A 2 5.59 -8.06 -32.53
N THR A 3 6.79 -8.32 -32.02
CA THR A 3 7.10 -9.05 -30.78
C THR A 3 6.70 -8.28 -29.51
N THR A 4 5.65 -7.47 -29.55
CA THR A 4 5.25 -6.57 -28.46
C THR A 4 3.99 -7.03 -27.72
N ASP A 5 3.42 -8.18 -28.08
CA ASP A 5 2.23 -8.66 -27.37
C ASP A 5 2.65 -9.41 -26.11
N VAL A 6 2.19 -8.92 -24.94
CA VAL A 6 2.43 -9.57 -23.65
C VAL A 6 1.69 -10.90 -23.61
N VAL A 7 2.40 -11.98 -23.26
CA VAL A 7 1.80 -13.31 -23.02
C VAL A 7 1.23 -13.30 -21.59
N GLU A 8 -0.09 -13.35 -21.48
CA GLU A 8 -0.75 -13.32 -20.17
C GLU A 8 -0.94 -14.72 -19.57
N ARG A 9 -1.01 -15.75 -20.41
CA ARG A 9 -1.26 -17.14 -19.98
C ARG A 9 -0.45 -18.10 -20.84
N PRO A 10 -0.08 -19.27 -20.31
CA PRO A 10 0.64 -20.28 -21.10
C PRO A 10 -0.12 -20.75 -22.34
N ALA A 11 -1.45 -20.65 -22.33
CA ALA A 11 -2.29 -20.99 -23.49
C ALA A 11 -2.18 -19.98 -24.65
N ASP A 12 -1.64 -18.80 -24.40
CA ASP A 12 -1.42 -17.76 -25.41
C ASP A 12 -0.07 -17.96 -26.16
N LEU A 13 0.78 -18.89 -25.69
CA LEU A 13 2.02 -19.25 -26.38
C LEU A 13 1.72 -19.90 -27.73
N THR A 14 2.56 -19.60 -28.71
CA THR A 14 2.57 -20.22 -30.03
C THR A 14 3.98 -20.66 -30.42
N VAL A 15 4.08 -21.64 -31.32
CA VAL A 15 5.36 -22.07 -31.86
C VAL A 15 6.11 -20.93 -32.53
N ASP A 16 5.41 -20.04 -33.24
CA ASP A 16 6.02 -18.87 -33.88
C ASP A 16 6.56 -17.86 -32.88
N TRP A 17 5.80 -17.62 -31.79
CA TRP A 17 6.24 -16.72 -30.74
C TRP A 17 7.48 -17.26 -30.03
N LEU A 18 7.46 -18.55 -29.64
CA LEU A 18 8.60 -19.21 -28.99
C LEU A 18 9.84 -19.23 -29.90
N THR A 19 9.65 -19.48 -31.20
CA THR A 19 10.74 -19.42 -32.21
C THR A 19 11.35 -18.01 -32.25
N ALA A 20 10.53 -16.97 -32.24
CA ALA A 20 11.01 -15.60 -32.27
C ALA A 20 11.72 -15.21 -30.94
N ALA A 21 11.17 -15.60 -29.81
CA ALA A 21 11.73 -15.30 -28.48
C ALA A 21 13.07 -16.02 -28.23
N LEU A 22 13.19 -17.26 -28.68
CA LEU A 22 14.38 -18.09 -28.47
C LEU A 22 15.43 -17.94 -29.58
N GLY A 23 15.05 -17.43 -30.76
CA GLY A 23 15.92 -17.33 -31.91
C GLY A 23 16.24 -18.69 -32.57
N VAL A 24 15.54 -19.76 -32.20
CA VAL A 24 15.71 -21.13 -32.69
C VAL A 24 14.35 -21.70 -33.07
N PRO A 25 14.23 -22.42 -34.23
CA PRO A 25 12.95 -22.95 -34.71
C PRO A 25 12.39 -24.02 -33.76
N VAL A 26 11.34 -23.69 -33.05
CA VAL A 26 10.54 -24.62 -32.25
C VAL A 26 9.48 -25.28 -33.15
N ILE A 27 9.21 -26.57 -33.03
CA ILE A 27 8.18 -27.27 -33.79
C ILE A 27 6.99 -27.71 -32.92
N ASP A 28 7.19 -27.89 -31.63
CA ASP A 28 6.13 -28.24 -30.68
C ASP A 28 6.53 -27.87 -29.25
N PHE A 29 5.57 -27.68 -28.35
CA PHE A 29 5.80 -27.41 -26.94
C PHE A 29 4.67 -27.95 -26.07
N ALA A 30 4.99 -28.21 -24.83
CA ALA A 30 4.03 -28.53 -23.77
C ALA A 30 4.38 -27.74 -22.50
N PHE A 31 3.39 -27.41 -21.69
CA PHE A 31 3.65 -26.69 -20.44
C PHE A 31 2.97 -27.35 -19.23
N GLU A 32 3.58 -27.17 -18.08
CA GLU A 32 3.05 -27.57 -16.78
C GLU A 32 3.28 -26.44 -15.76
N ARG A 33 2.33 -26.25 -14.84
CA ARG A 33 2.49 -25.30 -13.74
C ARG A 33 3.53 -25.79 -12.75
N ILE A 34 4.44 -24.90 -12.35
CA ILE A 34 5.47 -25.17 -11.35
C ILE A 34 5.42 -24.08 -10.25
N GLY A 35 5.93 -24.44 -9.05
CA GLY A 35 5.97 -23.51 -7.92
C GLY A 35 4.61 -23.19 -7.31
N THR A 36 4.64 -22.38 -6.25
CA THR A 36 3.47 -22.01 -5.42
C THR A 36 3.37 -20.49 -5.22
N GLY A 37 3.97 -19.71 -6.13
CA GLY A 37 3.95 -18.24 -6.06
C GLY A 37 2.53 -17.69 -5.94
N GLN A 38 2.34 -16.71 -5.08
CA GLN A 38 1.03 -16.08 -4.85
C GLN A 38 0.81 -14.86 -5.77
N MET A 39 1.84 -14.04 -5.99
CA MET A 39 1.74 -12.81 -6.81
C MET A 39 1.95 -13.07 -8.30
N SER A 40 2.49 -14.21 -8.68
CA SER A 40 2.76 -14.63 -10.06
C SER A 40 2.64 -16.14 -10.21
N GLU A 41 2.47 -16.59 -11.43
CA GLU A 41 2.40 -18.03 -11.78
C GLU A 41 3.57 -18.38 -12.70
N CYS A 42 4.19 -19.53 -12.42
CA CYS A 42 5.29 -20.05 -13.21
C CYS A 42 4.89 -21.33 -13.92
N TYR A 43 5.32 -21.47 -15.16
CA TYR A 43 5.08 -22.64 -16.00
C TYR A 43 6.38 -23.10 -16.65
N ARG A 44 6.71 -24.40 -16.48
CA ARG A 44 7.78 -25.02 -17.28
C ARG A 44 7.22 -25.31 -18.66
N VAL A 45 7.91 -24.83 -19.70
CA VAL A 45 7.57 -25.05 -21.09
C VAL A 45 8.63 -25.96 -21.70
N GLY A 46 8.28 -27.22 -21.89
CA GLY A 46 9.11 -28.21 -22.61
C GLY A 46 9.06 -27.94 -24.10
N LEU A 47 10.21 -27.95 -24.75
CA LEU A 47 10.38 -27.54 -26.15
C LEU A 47 10.80 -28.74 -27.03
N THR A 48 10.28 -28.78 -28.23
CA THR A 48 10.67 -29.78 -29.24
C THR A 48 11.19 -29.08 -30.48
N TYR A 49 12.26 -29.59 -31.04
CA TYR A 49 12.95 -29.03 -32.21
C TYR A 49 13.00 -30.03 -33.36
N ALA A 50 13.21 -29.54 -34.56
CA ALA A 50 13.51 -30.41 -35.70
C ALA A 50 14.87 -31.09 -35.55
N ASP A 51 15.08 -32.20 -36.24
CA ASP A 51 16.34 -32.94 -36.24
C ASP A 51 17.53 -32.03 -36.60
N GLY A 52 18.56 -32.01 -35.74
CA GLY A 52 19.78 -31.22 -35.96
C GLY A 52 19.67 -29.77 -35.52
N VAL A 53 18.59 -29.37 -34.88
CA VAL A 53 18.46 -28.04 -34.25
C VAL A 53 18.75 -28.14 -32.73
N ASP A 54 19.75 -27.40 -32.27
CA ASP A 54 20.09 -27.33 -30.85
C ASP A 54 19.39 -26.13 -30.20
N GLY A 55 18.77 -26.37 -29.04
CA GLY A 55 18.11 -25.36 -28.23
C GLY A 55 17.87 -25.84 -26.79
N PRO A 56 17.42 -24.99 -25.88
CA PRO A 56 17.11 -25.41 -24.51
C PRO A 56 15.96 -26.46 -24.49
N ASN A 57 16.11 -27.51 -23.71
CA ASN A 57 15.06 -28.53 -23.59
C ASN A 57 13.77 -27.99 -22.96
N SER A 58 13.90 -27.00 -22.09
CA SER A 58 12.79 -26.32 -21.44
C SER A 58 13.17 -24.89 -21.06
N VAL A 59 12.13 -24.06 -20.92
CA VAL A 59 12.20 -22.68 -20.37
C VAL A 59 11.09 -22.51 -19.35
N VAL A 60 11.19 -21.45 -18.55
CA VAL A 60 10.18 -21.10 -17.57
C VAL A 60 9.46 -19.82 -18.00
N LEU A 61 8.16 -19.91 -18.17
CA LEU A 61 7.28 -18.75 -18.36
C LEU A 61 6.76 -18.31 -16.98
N LYS A 62 7.01 -17.04 -16.61
CA LYS A 62 6.41 -16.39 -15.43
C LYS A 62 5.43 -15.34 -15.92
N VAL A 63 4.21 -15.33 -15.36
CA VAL A 63 3.11 -14.41 -15.70
C VAL A 63 2.43 -13.90 -14.43
N ALA A 64 1.60 -12.85 -14.54
CA ALA A 64 0.81 -12.35 -13.43
C ALA A 64 -0.13 -13.41 -12.86
N ALA A 65 -0.40 -13.35 -11.57
CA ALA A 65 -1.37 -14.25 -10.93
C ALA A 65 -2.74 -14.16 -11.60
N THR A 66 -3.40 -15.31 -11.73
CA THR A 66 -4.79 -15.37 -12.23
C THR A 66 -5.80 -14.91 -11.18
N ASP A 67 -5.45 -15.00 -9.90
CA ASP A 67 -6.25 -14.44 -8.82
C ASP A 67 -6.27 -12.90 -8.89
N PRO A 68 -7.45 -12.25 -9.03
CA PRO A 68 -7.53 -10.81 -9.21
C PRO A 68 -6.93 -9.98 -8.05
N VAL A 69 -7.09 -10.45 -6.80
CA VAL A 69 -6.56 -9.75 -5.61
C VAL A 69 -5.04 -9.78 -5.60
N SER A 70 -4.45 -10.96 -5.84
CA SER A 70 -3.00 -11.13 -5.92
C SER A 70 -2.40 -10.33 -7.09
N ARG A 71 -3.07 -10.32 -8.25
CA ARG A 71 -2.67 -9.53 -9.42
C ARG A 71 -2.67 -8.03 -9.12
N GLN A 72 -3.77 -7.54 -8.52
CA GLN A 72 -3.89 -6.13 -8.14
C GLN A 72 -2.83 -5.72 -7.13
N THR A 73 -2.57 -6.56 -6.13
CA THR A 73 -1.51 -6.33 -5.14
C THR A 73 -0.14 -6.28 -5.78
N GLY A 74 0.17 -7.23 -6.68
CA GLY A 74 1.44 -7.25 -7.41
C GLY A 74 1.65 -5.99 -8.25
N LEU A 75 0.58 -5.51 -8.90
CA LEU A 75 0.61 -4.26 -9.68
C LEU A 75 0.80 -3.03 -8.77
N ALA A 76 0.01 -2.89 -7.72
CA ALA A 76 0.08 -1.76 -6.79
C ALA A 76 1.45 -1.63 -6.11
N LEU A 77 2.07 -2.77 -5.79
CA LEU A 77 3.43 -2.81 -5.24
C LEU A 77 4.52 -2.67 -6.32
N GLY A 78 4.17 -2.64 -7.62
CA GLY A 78 5.10 -2.52 -8.72
C GLY A 78 6.03 -3.72 -8.91
N LEU A 79 5.61 -4.92 -8.48
CA LEU A 79 6.44 -6.13 -8.50
C LEU A 79 6.75 -6.57 -9.92
N TYR A 80 5.77 -6.52 -10.82
CA TYR A 80 5.89 -6.98 -12.21
C TYR A 80 6.84 -6.11 -13.03
N GLU A 81 6.69 -4.78 -12.95
CA GLU A 81 7.59 -3.84 -13.60
C GLU A 81 9.03 -4.02 -13.12
N ARG A 82 9.24 -4.11 -11.78
CA ARG A 82 10.58 -4.27 -11.21
C ARG A 82 11.28 -5.51 -11.71
N GLU A 83 10.59 -6.64 -11.74
CA GLU A 83 11.20 -7.89 -12.18
C GLU A 83 11.53 -7.87 -13.68
N VAL A 84 10.63 -7.34 -14.52
CA VAL A 84 10.90 -7.16 -15.95
C VAL A 84 12.09 -6.23 -16.15
N ARG A 85 12.13 -5.08 -15.48
CA ARG A 85 13.21 -4.12 -15.60
C ARG A 85 14.53 -4.62 -15.03
N PHE A 86 14.50 -5.43 -13.99
CA PHE A 86 15.71 -6.12 -13.53
C PHE A 86 16.31 -6.96 -14.66
N TYR A 87 15.50 -7.81 -15.29
CA TYR A 87 15.98 -8.70 -16.36
C TYR A 87 16.36 -7.97 -17.66
N THR A 88 15.77 -6.81 -17.94
CA THR A 88 16.09 -6.04 -19.18
C THR A 88 17.21 -5.03 -18.98
N ASP A 89 17.25 -4.33 -17.85
CA ASP A 89 18.09 -3.16 -17.67
C ASP A 89 19.37 -3.46 -16.85
N ILE A 90 19.32 -4.43 -15.92
CA ILE A 90 20.41 -4.70 -14.96
C ILE A 90 21.07 -6.06 -15.21
N ALA A 91 20.28 -7.13 -15.24
CA ALA A 91 20.79 -8.50 -15.33
C ALA A 91 21.74 -8.77 -16.53
N PRO A 92 21.55 -8.15 -17.73
CA PRO A 92 22.47 -8.37 -18.85
C PRO A 92 23.92 -7.90 -18.60
N GLY A 93 24.13 -7.02 -17.61
CA GLY A 93 25.45 -6.53 -17.22
C GLY A 93 26.07 -7.27 -16.02
N LEU A 94 25.39 -8.28 -15.48
CA LEU A 94 25.79 -8.96 -14.28
C LEU A 94 26.22 -10.42 -14.54
N ASP A 95 27.25 -10.83 -13.82
CA ASP A 95 27.55 -12.23 -13.57
C ASP A 95 26.89 -12.64 -12.25
N GLY A 96 26.59 -13.93 -12.08
CA GLY A 96 26.07 -14.45 -10.83
C GLY A 96 24.92 -15.46 -11.03
N PRO A 97 24.12 -15.71 -9.97
CA PRO A 97 23.12 -16.78 -9.96
C PRO A 97 21.80 -16.37 -10.63
N ILE A 98 21.88 -15.68 -11.76
CA ILE A 98 20.71 -15.10 -12.47
C ILE A 98 20.33 -16.03 -13.63
N ALA A 99 19.06 -16.39 -13.75
CA ALA A 99 18.55 -17.14 -14.89
C ALA A 99 18.68 -16.33 -16.19
N PRO A 100 19.07 -16.93 -17.33
CA PRO A 100 19.02 -16.24 -18.62
C PRO A 100 17.60 -15.80 -18.93
N CYS A 101 17.43 -14.57 -19.39
CA CYS A 101 16.14 -14.07 -19.86
C CYS A 101 16.12 -14.09 -21.40
N HIS A 102 15.21 -14.88 -21.97
CA HIS A 102 15.03 -14.97 -23.41
C HIS A 102 14.06 -13.91 -23.94
N HIS A 103 13.06 -13.58 -23.14
CA HIS A 103 12.10 -12.52 -23.46
C HIS A 103 11.45 -11.98 -22.18
N ALA A 104 11.18 -10.68 -22.17
CA ALA A 104 10.50 -10.00 -21.06
C ALA A 104 9.62 -8.89 -21.62
N ALA A 105 8.42 -8.72 -21.07
CA ALA A 105 7.54 -7.61 -21.39
C ALA A 105 6.63 -7.28 -20.19
N PHE A 106 6.27 -6.02 -20.08
CA PHE A 106 5.33 -5.49 -19.10
C PHE A 106 4.43 -4.47 -19.79
N ASP A 107 3.14 -4.54 -19.52
CA ASP A 107 2.13 -3.59 -19.94
C ASP A 107 1.60 -2.85 -18.71
N ALA A 108 1.92 -1.57 -18.61
CA ALA A 108 1.53 -0.75 -17.48
C ALA A 108 0.01 -0.47 -17.44
N GLU A 109 -0.69 -0.52 -18.61
CA GLU A 109 -2.13 -0.26 -18.67
C GLU A 109 -2.95 -1.43 -18.10
N THR A 110 -2.53 -2.66 -18.41
CA THR A 110 -3.27 -3.88 -18.02
C THR A 110 -2.65 -4.57 -16.80
N GLY A 111 -1.43 -4.20 -16.41
CA GLY A 111 -0.63 -4.92 -15.43
C GLY A 111 -0.21 -6.32 -15.89
N ALA A 112 -0.34 -6.61 -17.15
CA ALA A 112 0.11 -7.87 -17.72
C ALA A 112 1.64 -7.87 -17.85
N PHE A 113 2.27 -8.97 -17.53
CA PHE A 113 3.70 -9.15 -17.74
C PHE A 113 4.01 -10.61 -18.06
N HIS A 114 5.15 -10.81 -18.70
CA HIS A 114 5.77 -12.12 -18.76
C HIS A 114 7.30 -12.03 -18.74
N LEU A 115 7.89 -13.10 -18.22
CA LEU A 115 9.30 -13.41 -18.35
C LEU A 115 9.43 -14.81 -18.94
N LEU A 116 10.24 -14.97 -19.97
CA LEU A 116 10.65 -16.27 -20.50
C LEU A 116 12.09 -16.50 -20.09
N LEU A 117 12.28 -17.30 -19.04
CA LEU A 117 13.58 -17.54 -18.39
C LEU A 117 14.14 -18.92 -18.76
N GLY A 118 15.45 -19.05 -18.71
CA GLY A 118 16.09 -20.37 -18.78
C GLY A 118 15.68 -21.24 -17.60
N ASP A 119 15.39 -22.51 -17.86
CA ASP A 119 15.08 -23.48 -16.80
C ASP A 119 16.38 -23.85 -16.05
N ALA A 120 16.35 -23.74 -14.73
CA ALA A 120 17.46 -24.12 -13.86
C ALA A 120 17.54 -25.64 -13.60
N GLY A 121 16.57 -26.40 -14.07
CA GLY A 121 16.53 -27.86 -13.87
C GLY A 121 17.61 -28.63 -14.66
N PRO A 122 18.12 -29.75 -14.11
CA PRO A 122 17.78 -30.32 -12.81
C PRO A 122 18.43 -29.58 -11.63
N ALA A 123 17.64 -29.18 -10.66
CA ALA A 123 18.09 -28.46 -9.46
C ALA A 123 17.23 -28.82 -8.24
N VAL A 124 17.80 -28.65 -7.07
CA VAL A 124 17.11 -28.84 -5.79
C VAL A 124 16.72 -27.46 -5.23
N VAL A 125 15.45 -27.24 -5.01
CA VAL A 125 14.95 -26.02 -4.34
C VAL A 125 15.41 -26.02 -2.87
N GLY A 126 15.94 -24.91 -2.41
CA GLY A 126 16.22 -24.69 -1.00
C GLY A 126 14.94 -24.74 -0.15
N ASP A 127 15.09 -24.87 1.15
CA ASP A 127 13.96 -24.95 2.09
C ASP A 127 14.31 -24.13 3.34
N GLU A 128 13.60 -23.02 3.54
CA GLU A 128 13.85 -22.10 4.66
C GLU A 128 13.62 -22.76 6.04
N ILE A 129 12.66 -23.67 6.14
CA ILE A 129 12.39 -24.39 7.39
C ILE A 129 13.56 -25.34 7.72
N ARG A 130 13.97 -26.10 6.73
CA ARG A 130 15.06 -27.11 6.88
C ARG A 130 16.42 -26.44 7.09
N GLY A 131 16.69 -25.36 6.36
CA GLY A 131 18.00 -24.72 6.30
C GLY A 131 18.96 -25.34 5.28
N ALA A 132 20.07 -24.67 5.03
CA ALA A 132 21.13 -25.06 4.12
C ALA A 132 22.25 -25.85 4.80
N THR A 133 23.12 -26.46 3.98
CA THR A 133 24.46 -26.87 4.43
C THR A 133 25.39 -25.65 4.44
N VAL A 134 26.53 -25.76 5.11
CA VAL A 134 27.56 -24.71 5.15
C VAL A 134 28.08 -24.40 3.74
N GLU A 135 28.28 -25.45 2.92
CA GLU A 135 28.75 -25.32 1.53
C GLU A 135 27.73 -24.59 0.67
N GLN A 136 26.43 -24.87 0.81
CA GLN A 136 25.37 -24.17 0.13
C GLN A 136 25.30 -22.69 0.56
N ALA A 137 25.47 -22.43 1.85
CA ALA A 137 25.47 -21.07 2.37
C ALA A 137 26.67 -20.26 1.88
N MET A 138 27.86 -20.85 1.84
CA MET A 138 29.07 -20.23 1.27
C MET A 138 28.89 -19.93 -0.22
N LEU A 139 28.34 -20.87 -0.98
CA LEU A 139 28.05 -20.68 -2.40
C LEU A 139 27.08 -19.52 -2.60
N ALA A 140 25.95 -19.52 -1.87
CA ALA A 140 24.95 -18.45 -1.99
C ALA A 140 25.55 -17.06 -1.71
N LEU A 141 26.35 -16.92 -0.65
CA LEU A 141 27.00 -15.67 -0.31
C LEU A 141 28.06 -15.25 -1.33
N SER A 142 28.83 -16.19 -1.86
CA SER A 142 29.82 -15.89 -2.92
C SER A 142 29.10 -15.43 -4.20
N GLU A 143 28.03 -16.08 -4.60
CA GLU A 143 27.24 -15.68 -5.77
C GLU A 143 26.54 -14.32 -5.58
N LEU A 144 26.05 -14.02 -4.35
CA LEU A 144 25.52 -12.69 -4.03
C LEU A 144 26.60 -11.61 -4.14
N GLY A 145 27.81 -11.88 -3.68
CA GLY A 145 28.94 -10.96 -3.81
C GLY A 145 29.26 -10.63 -5.27
N ARG A 146 29.10 -11.58 -6.20
CA ARG A 146 29.27 -11.32 -7.65
C ARG A 146 28.21 -10.37 -8.20
N VAL A 147 26.97 -10.47 -7.72
CA VAL A 147 25.89 -9.54 -8.08
C VAL A 147 26.17 -8.13 -7.53
N HIS A 148 26.62 -8.05 -6.27
CA HIS A 148 26.84 -6.78 -5.60
C HIS A 148 28.09 -6.04 -6.06
N ALA A 149 29.17 -6.76 -6.41
CA ALA A 149 30.47 -6.17 -6.71
C ALA A 149 30.41 -5.03 -7.76
N PRO A 150 29.76 -5.17 -8.92
CA PRO A 150 29.71 -4.11 -9.92
C PRO A 150 28.72 -2.98 -9.57
N LEU A 151 27.79 -3.21 -8.64
CA LEU A 151 26.70 -2.29 -8.35
C LEU A 151 26.87 -1.55 -7.00
N LEU A 152 27.84 -1.95 -6.18
CA LEU A 152 28.06 -1.32 -4.88
C LEU A 152 28.49 0.14 -5.06
N GLY A 153 27.64 1.10 -4.67
CA GLY A 153 27.88 2.52 -4.84
C GLY A 153 27.73 3.05 -6.27
N ASP A 154 27.17 2.25 -7.21
CA ASP A 154 26.96 2.69 -8.59
C ASP A 154 25.89 3.79 -8.67
N SER A 155 26.32 4.99 -9.08
CA SER A 155 25.45 6.16 -9.15
C SER A 155 24.42 6.11 -10.29
N ALA A 156 24.68 5.35 -11.35
CA ALA A 156 23.73 5.23 -12.46
C ALA A 156 22.51 4.41 -12.04
N THR A 157 22.76 3.27 -11.40
CA THR A 157 21.71 2.41 -10.85
C THR A 157 20.99 3.10 -9.67
N ALA A 158 21.71 3.84 -8.84
CA ALA A 158 21.15 4.60 -7.72
C ALA A 158 20.09 5.63 -8.14
N ASN A 159 20.16 6.16 -9.35
CA ASN A 159 19.22 7.16 -9.88
C ASN A 159 18.04 6.55 -10.68
N ALA A 160 17.90 5.23 -10.68
CA ALA A 160 16.78 4.57 -11.35
C ALA A 160 15.51 4.70 -10.51
N ASP A 161 14.54 5.50 -10.93
CA ASP A 161 13.32 5.80 -10.18
C ASP A 161 12.53 4.54 -9.76
N TRP A 162 12.50 3.52 -10.63
CA TRP A 162 11.80 2.28 -10.38
C TRP A 162 12.43 1.43 -9.25
N LEU A 163 13.71 1.64 -8.92
CA LEU A 163 14.39 1.02 -7.77
C LEU A 163 14.19 1.80 -6.47
N ASN A 164 13.85 3.08 -6.56
CA ASN A 164 13.78 4.03 -5.43
C ASN A 164 12.34 4.36 -5.01
N ARG A 165 11.41 3.47 -5.23
CA ARG A 165 10.03 3.67 -4.75
C ARG A 165 10.00 3.76 -3.24
N GLU A 166 9.30 4.77 -2.73
CA GLU A 166 9.10 4.93 -1.29
C GLU A 166 8.40 3.69 -0.70
N SER A 167 8.95 3.20 0.39
CA SER A 167 8.31 2.13 1.15
C SER A 167 7.18 2.74 2.00
N PRO A 168 5.95 2.20 1.96
CA PRO A 168 4.89 2.65 2.85
C PRO A 168 5.13 2.24 4.31
N MET A 169 6.16 1.43 4.57
CA MET A 169 6.44 0.90 5.90
C MET A 169 7.00 1.99 6.81
N ASN A 170 6.30 2.26 7.92
CA ASN A 170 6.69 3.18 8.97
C ASN A 170 6.42 2.55 10.34
N GLN A 171 6.82 3.24 11.41
CA GLN A 171 6.70 2.73 12.78
C GLN A 171 5.24 2.44 13.17
N ALA A 172 4.29 3.26 12.73
CA ALA A 172 2.88 3.05 13.01
C ALA A 172 2.37 1.76 12.34
N LEU A 173 2.65 1.58 11.05
CA LEU A 173 2.21 0.41 10.30
C LEU A 173 2.85 -0.88 10.83
N ILE A 174 4.17 -0.90 11.06
CA ILE A 174 4.81 -2.10 11.62
C ILE A 174 4.32 -2.39 13.04
N GLY A 175 3.98 -1.37 13.83
CA GLY A 175 3.38 -1.52 15.15
C GLY A 175 2.02 -2.23 15.09
N GLN A 176 1.16 -1.84 14.16
CA GLN A 176 -0.13 -2.48 13.93
C GLN A 176 0.02 -3.93 13.45
N LEU A 177 0.91 -4.16 12.47
CA LEU A 177 1.22 -5.51 11.98
C LEU A 177 1.78 -6.40 13.10
N TYR A 178 2.66 -5.86 13.94
CA TYR A 178 3.20 -6.58 15.09
C TYR A 178 2.14 -6.92 16.14
N ALA A 179 1.21 -6.03 16.40
CA ALA A 179 0.11 -6.31 17.32
C ALA A 179 -0.72 -7.51 16.85
N GLY A 180 -1.11 -7.55 15.56
CA GLY A 180 -1.80 -8.69 14.96
C GLY A 180 -0.93 -9.97 14.93
N PHE A 181 0.34 -9.83 14.60
CA PHE A 181 1.31 -10.93 14.63
C PHE A 181 1.44 -11.52 16.03
N PHE A 182 1.61 -10.66 17.05
CA PHE A 182 1.73 -11.09 18.43
C PHE A 182 0.46 -11.80 18.92
N GLU A 183 -0.73 -11.28 18.59
CA GLU A 183 -1.98 -11.95 18.94
C GLU A 183 -2.08 -13.35 18.32
N ARG A 184 -1.64 -13.51 17.05
CA ARG A 184 -1.65 -14.80 16.34
C ARG A 184 -0.64 -15.80 16.87
N TYR A 185 0.55 -15.37 17.28
CA TYR A 185 1.70 -16.26 17.54
C TYR A 185 2.29 -16.16 18.96
N ARG A 186 1.67 -15.44 19.91
CA ARG A 186 2.25 -15.13 21.24
C ARG A 186 2.78 -16.35 22.00
N ASP A 187 2.13 -17.51 21.88
CA ASP A 187 2.52 -18.74 22.58
C ASP A 187 3.72 -19.43 21.91
N ARG A 188 4.14 -18.96 20.74
CA ARG A 188 5.29 -19.48 19.98
C ARG A 188 6.51 -18.56 20.03
N ILE A 189 6.39 -17.35 20.59
CA ILE A 189 7.45 -16.35 20.65
C ILE A 189 8.14 -16.40 22.01
N ALA A 190 9.45 -16.70 22.03
CA ALA A 190 10.25 -16.69 23.25
C ALA A 190 10.37 -15.24 23.80
N PRO A 191 10.46 -15.07 25.15
CA PRO A 191 10.53 -13.73 25.75
C PRO A 191 11.67 -12.85 25.21
N GLU A 192 12.84 -13.41 24.99
CA GLU A 192 14.00 -12.72 24.41
C GLU A 192 13.78 -12.30 22.96
N HIS A 193 13.04 -13.08 22.18
CA HIS A 193 12.66 -12.74 20.79
C HIS A 193 11.58 -11.67 20.77
N ARG A 194 10.67 -11.70 21.72
CA ARG A 194 9.66 -10.65 21.90
C ARG A 194 10.34 -9.31 22.18
N GLU A 195 11.35 -9.26 23.05
CA GLU A 195 12.12 -8.05 23.32
C GLU A 195 12.76 -7.49 22.03
N VAL A 196 13.33 -8.35 21.17
CA VAL A 196 13.88 -7.94 19.87
C VAL A 196 12.81 -7.27 19.00
N CYS A 197 11.64 -7.89 18.87
CA CYS A 197 10.54 -7.34 18.09
C CYS A 197 10.07 -6.00 18.64
N GLU A 198 9.80 -5.90 19.93
CA GLU A 198 9.30 -4.69 20.57
C GLU A 198 10.29 -3.53 20.47
N ARG A 199 11.59 -3.78 20.62
CA ARG A 199 12.62 -2.76 20.46
C ARG A 199 12.78 -2.30 19.01
N LEU A 200 12.69 -3.22 18.04
CA LEU A 200 12.69 -2.87 16.63
C LEU A 200 11.50 -1.98 16.29
N VAL A 201 10.28 -2.38 16.67
CA VAL A 201 9.05 -1.62 16.41
C VAL A 201 9.13 -0.23 17.02
N ALA A 202 9.59 -0.13 18.28
CA ALA A 202 9.72 1.18 18.98
C ALA A 202 10.74 2.12 18.33
N SER A 203 11.74 1.61 17.60
CA SER A 203 12.82 2.40 17.01
C SER A 203 12.76 2.45 15.48
N PHE A 204 11.68 1.97 14.86
CA PHE A 204 11.65 1.61 13.44
C PHE A 204 11.98 2.80 12.52
N ASP A 205 11.27 3.91 12.65
CA ASP A 205 11.48 5.09 11.79
C ASP A 205 12.89 5.66 11.95
N ALA A 206 13.37 5.74 13.19
CA ALA A 206 14.75 6.18 13.49
C ALA A 206 15.79 5.25 12.87
N TYR A 207 15.56 3.95 12.93
CA TYR A 207 16.43 2.93 12.37
C TYR A 207 16.47 3.02 10.83
N VAL A 208 15.33 3.01 10.16
CA VAL A 208 15.26 3.08 8.69
C VAL A 208 15.89 4.39 8.18
N THR A 209 15.58 5.53 8.82
CA THR A 209 16.19 6.82 8.48
C THR A 209 17.72 6.79 8.61
N GLY A 210 18.22 6.16 9.67
CA GLY A 210 19.66 6.01 9.90
C GLY A 210 20.34 5.13 8.86
N GLU A 211 19.69 4.08 8.38
CA GLU A 211 20.23 3.18 7.36
C GLU A 211 20.12 3.74 5.93
N ALA A 212 19.16 4.64 5.66
CA ALA A 212 19.07 5.37 4.40
C ALA A 212 20.14 6.47 4.24
N ALA A 213 20.94 6.75 5.29
CA ALA A 213 21.92 7.83 5.27
C ALA A 213 23.03 7.60 4.22
N PRO A 214 23.52 8.68 3.52
CA PRO A 214 24.49 8.57 2.40
C PRO A 214 25.82 7.90 2.74
N GLN A 215 26.21 7.89 4.01
CA GLN A 215 27.46 7.23 4.47
C GLN A 215 27.34 5.69 4.53
N ARG A 216 26.17 5.13 4.27
CA ARG A 216 25.99 3.68 4.22
C ARG A 216 26.37 3.13 2.86
N ALA A 217 26.84 1.88 2.83
CA ALA A 217 27.14 1.18 1.58
C ALA A 217 25.82 0.74 0.92
N HIS A 218 25.36 1.51 -0.05
CA HIS A 218 24.18 1.19 -0.85
C HIS A 218 24.55 0.42 -2.13
N GLY A 219 23.64 -0.39 -2.59
CA GLY A 219 23.72 -1.20 -3.79
C GLY A 219 22.39 -1.78 -4.17
N LEU A 220 22.39 -2.68 -5.13
CA LEU A 220 21.19 -3.45 -5.47
C LEU A 220 20.86 -4.38 -4.29
N VAL A 221 19.60 -4.44 -3.91
CA VAL A 221 19.05 -5.34 -2.90
C VAL A 221 18.01 -6.23 -3.56
N HIS A 222 18.13 -7.54 -3.45
CA HIS A 222 17.11 -8.49 -3.91
C HIS A 222 15.81 -8.36 -3.08
N GLY A 223 15.97 -8.16 -1.77
CA GLY A 223 14.87 -7.96 -0.82
C GLY A 223 14.17 -9.25 -0.34
N ASP A 224 14.40 -10.38 -1.01
CA ASP A 224 13.91 -11.70 -0.59
C ASP A 224 14.97 -12.80 -0.86
N TYR A 225 16.24 -12.52 -0.53
CA TYR A 225 17.37 -13.43 -0.75
C TYR A 225 17.38 -14.53 0.29
N ARG A 226 16.57 -15.58 0.07
CA ARG A 226 16.33 -16.70 1.00
C ARG A 226 16.27 -18.03 0.28
N LEU A 227 16.38 -19.14 1.03
CA LEU A 227 16.51 -20.49 0.49
C LEU A 227 15.35 -20.91 -0.40
N ASP A 228 14.11 -20.54 -0.09
CA ASP A 228 12.95 -20.90 -0.93
C ASP A 228 13.02 -20.28 -2.36
N ASN A 229 13.86 -19.24 -2.55
CA ASN A 229 14.13 -18.60 -3.84
C ASN A 229 15.45 -19.08 -4.50
N MET A 230 16.07 -20.15 -3.98
CA MET A 230 17.35 -20.68 -4.44
C MET A 230 17.21 -22.07 -5.03
N LEU A 231 17.72 -22.24 -6.25
CA LEU A 231 17.73 -23.49 -6.99
C LEU A 231 19.18 -23.96 -7.07
N PHE A 232 19.55 -24.96 -6.25
CA PHE A 232 20.89 -25.54 -6.21
C PHE A 232 21.02 -26.59 -7.31
N GLY A 233 21.90 -26.34 -8.28
CA GLY A 233 22.20 -27.28 -9.36
C GLY A 233 22.83 -28.56 -8.86
N GLU A 234 22.71 -29.67 -9.62
CA GLU A 234 23.38 -30.92 -9.33
C GLU A 234 24.92 -30.77 -9.45
N PRO A 235 25.71 -31.60 -8.80
CA PRO A 235 27.15 -31.56 -8.90
C PRO A 235 27.63 -31.64 -10.36
N GLY A 236 28.34 -30.62 -10.83
CA GLY A 236 28.81 -30.51 -12.21
C GLY A 236 27.87 -29.79 -13.18
N ALA A 237 26.74 -29.24 -12.68
CA ALA A 237 25.91 -28.36 -13.47
C ALA A 237 26.65 -27.07 -13.89
N ASP A 238 26.37 -26.55 -15.06
CA ASP A 238 26.95 -25.28 -15.57
C ASP A 238 26.62 -24.10 -14.63
N ARG A 239 25.50 -24.20 -13.92
CA ARG A 239 25.09 -23.24 -12.89
C ARG A 239 24.90 -23.93 -11.55
N PRO A 240 25.81 -23.69 -10.61
CA PRO A 240 25.72 -24.32 -9.28
C PRO A 240 24.60 -23.75 -8.41
N LEU A 241 24.15 -22.52 -8.72
CA LEU A 241 23.04 -21.83 -8.06
C LEU A 241 22.28 -20.97 -9.08
N THR A 242 20.96 -20.95 -8.98
CA THR A 242 20.11 -19.95 -9.63
C THR A 242 19.20 -19.34 -8.58
N VAL A 243 19.18 -18.00 -8.49
CA VAL A 243 18.28 -17.23 -7.62
C VAL A 243 17.15 -16.70 -8.47
N VAL A 244 15.94 -16.86 -7.98
CA VAL A 244 14.69 -16.45 -8.66
C VAL A 244 13.92 -15.43 -7.83
N ASP A 245 12.85 -14.88 -8.42
CA ASP A 245 11.93 -13.96 -7.77
C ASP A 245 12.53 -12.58 -7.47
N TRP A 246 13.09 -11.93 -8.50
CA TRP A 246 13.69 -10.59 -8.45
C TRP A 246 12.66 -9.45 -8.41
N GLN A 247 11.41 -9.75 -8.12
CA GLN A 247 10.29 -8.79 -8.09
C GLN A 247 10.36 -7.75 -6.96
N THR A 248 11.17 -8.02 -5.92
CA THR A 248 11.34 -7.13 -4.75
C THR A 248 12.61 -6.28 -4.82
N VAL A 249 13.31 -6.34 -5.96
CA VAL A 249 14.57 -5.62 -6.12
C VAL A 249 14.41 -4.11 -5.90
N SER A 250 15.38 -3.55 -5.18
CA SER A 250 15.40 -2.13 -4.80
C SER A 250 16.84 -1.61 -4.68
N TRP A 251 16.98 -0.29 -4.57
CA TRP A 251 18.25 0.33 -4.20
C TRP A 251 18.26 0.64 -2.70
N GLY A 252 19.26 0.18 -1.98
CA GLY A 252 19.31 0.36 -0.53
C GLY A 252 20.60 -0.16 0.10
N PRO A 253 20.65 -0.31 1.43
CA PRO A 253 21.80 -0.89 2.13
C PRO A 253 22.11 -2.29 1.61
N ALA A 254 23.19 -2.44 0.86
CA ALA A 254 23.50 -3.68 0.14
C ALA A 254 23.64 -4.91 1.06
N MET A 255 24.03 -4.72 2.33
CA MET A 255 24.17 -5.80 3.29
C MET A 255 22.85 -6.34 3.84
N THR A 256 21.72 -5.78 3.41
CA THR A 256 20.36 -6.28 3.75
C THR A 256 20.21 -7.75 3.35
N ASP A 257 20.56 -8.11 2.10
CA ASP A 257 20.43 -9.48 1.61
C ASP A 257 21.41 -10.44 2.33
N VAL A 258 22.63 -9.97 2.62
CA VAL A 258 23.62 -10.75 3.37
C VAL A 258 23.11 -11.05 4.79
N ALA A 259 22.57 -10.04 5.47
CA ALA A 259 22.03 -10.18 6.81
C ALA A 259 20.76 -11.06 6.84
N TYR A 260 19.91 -10.90 5.84
CA TYR A 260 18.68 -11.67 5.70
C TYR A 260 19.01 -13.15 5.46
N PHE A 261 19.89 -13.45 4.55
CA PHE A 261 20.32 -14.82 4.30
C PHE A 261 21.01 -15.44 5.52
N LEU A 262 22.02 -14.77 6.08
CA LEU A 262 22.75 -15.26 7.27
C LEU A 262 21.84 -15.48 8.49
N GLY A 263 20.84 -14.63 8.64
CA GLY A 263 19.93 -14.70 9.77
C GLY A 263 19.09 -15.97 9.81
N CYS A 264 18.77 -16.59 8.66
CA CYS A 264 17.87 -17.73 8.62
C CYS A 264 18.40 -18.98 7.91
N ALA A 265 19.33 -18.85 6.95
CA ALA A 265 19.74 -19.97 6.10
C ALA A 265 20.36 -21.17 6.86
N LEU A 266 20.93 -20.94 8.02
CA LEU A 266 21.58 -22.00 8.82
C LEU A 266 20.95 -22.15 10.21
N PRO A 267 20.95 -23.37 10.80
CA PRO A 267 20.73 -23.54 12.23
C PRO A 267 21.69 -22.68 13.05
N ASP A 268 21.22 -22.12 14.17
CA ASP A 268 21.93 -21.11 14.96
C ASP A 268 23.37 -21.51 15.32
N GLN A 269 23.60 -22.75 15.71
CA GLN A 269 24.96 -23.21 16.09
C GLN A 269 25.89 -23.28 14.87
N LEU A 270 25.42 -23.78 13.73
CA LEU A 270 26.23 -23.81 12.49
C LEU A 270 26.54 -22.39 12.02
N ARG A 271 25.57 -21.45 12.11
CA ARG A 271 25.82 -20.04 11.81
C ARG A 271 26.94 -19.48 12.70
N ARG A 272 26.87 -19.68 14.03
CA ARG A 272 27.91 -19.20 14.96
C ARG A 272 29.28 -19.76 14.64
N ASP A 273 29.35 -21.07 14.40
CA ASP A 273 30.64 -21.77 14.16
C ASP A 273 31.31 -21.33 12.85
N HIS A 274 30.53 -20.91 11.86
CA HIS A 274 31.04 -20.57 10.53
C HIS A 274 30.86 -19.08 10.17
N TYR A 275 30.38 -18.18 11.08
CA TYR A 275 29.99 -16.83 10.80
C TYR A 275 31.06 -16.01 10.06
N GLU A 276 32.30 -16.02 10.57
CA GLU A 276 33.42 -15.28 9.94
C GLU A 276 33.83 -15.87 8.58
N ALA A 277 33.71 -17.16 8.38
CA ALA A 277 33.99 -17.79 7.09
C ALA A 277 32.92 -17.44 6.06
N LEU A 278 31.66 -17.35 6.48
CA LEU A 278 30.53 -16.94 5.64
C LEU A 278 30.63 -15.46 5.21
N LEU A 279 30.99 -14.56 6.12
CA LEU A 279 31.24 -13.14 5.78
C LEU A 279 32.43 -13.00 4.81
N ARG A 280 33.50 -13.78 4.99
CA ARG A 280 34.64 -13.80 4.06
C ARG A 280 34.23 -14.33 2.69
N ALA A 281 33.42 -15.37 2.60
CA ALA A 281 32.96 -15.93 1.34
C ALA A 281 32.24 -14.88 0.48
N TYR A 282 31.45 -14.02 1.11
CA TYR A 282 30.84 -12.86 0.45
C TYR A 282 31.88 -11.80 0.09
N HIS A 283 32.65 -11.32 1.07
CA HIS A 283 33.59 -10.21 0.90
C HIS A 283 34.66 -10.49 -0.16
N ASP A 284 35.23 -11.70 -0.19
CA ASP A 284 36.28 -12.07 -1.13
C ASP A 284 35.82 -11.99 -2.60
N THR A 285 34.52 -12.11 -2.85
CA THR A 285 33.94 -11.98 -4.20
C THR A 285 33.64 -10.56 -4.62
N LEU A 286 33.70 -9.59 -3.71
CA LEU A 286 33.63 -8.17 -4.07
C LEU A 286 34.89 -7.68 -4.82
N GLY A 287 35.99 -8.47 -4.75
CA GLY A 287 37.23 -8.18 -5.43
C GLY A 287 38.24 -7.38 -4.60
N ALA A 288 39.46 -7.27 -5.12
CA ALA A 288 40.57 -6.61 -4.42
C ALA A 288 40.38 -5.08 -4.28
N ASP A 289 39.59 -4.48 -5.15
CA ASP A 289 39.26 -3.05 -5.16
C ASP A 289 37.92 -2.74 -4.50
N ALA A 290 37.43 -3.66 -3.64
CA ALA A 290 36.17 -3.49 -2.95
C ALA A 290 36.13 -2.16 -2.17
N LEU A 291 35.04 -1.44 -2.30
CA LEU A 291 34.81 -0.13 -1.63
C LEU A 291 34.62 -0.25 -0.12
N ILE A 292 34.44 -1.46 0.40
CA ILE A 292 34.18 -1.74 1.81
C ILE A 292 35.10 -2.84 2.33
N SER A 293 35.58 -2.70 3.55
CA SER A 293 36.37 -3.72 4.24
C SER A 293 35.52 -4.85 4.81
N LEU A 294 36.13 -5.97 5.19
CA LEU A 294 35.42 -7.06 5.89
C LEU A 294 34.82 -6.57 7.24
N ASP A 295 35.46 -5.62 7.92
CA ASP A 295 34.95 -5.05 9.16
C ASP A 295 33.72 -4.18 8.87
N ASP A 296 33.71 -3.41 7.77
CA ASP A 296 32.52 -2.65 7.35
C ASP A 296 31.37 -3.59 6.98
N VAL A 297 31.64 -4.70 6.29
CA VAL A 297 30.63 -5.74 5.99
C VAL A 297 30.05 -6.29 7.29
N ARG A 298 30.90 -6.67 8.26
CA ARG A 298 30.44 -7.21 9.55
C ARG A 298 29.53 -6.21 10.30
N ASP A 299 29.95 -4.94 10.35
CA ASP A 299 29.19 -3.89 11.01
C ASP A 299 27.86 -3.61 10.29
N ALA A 300 27.87 -3.57 8.97
CA ALA A 300 26.65 -3.36 8.18
C ALA A 300 25.68 -4.56 8.26
N VAL A 301 26.17 -5.80 8.22
CA VAL A 301 25.35 -7.01 8.44
C VAL A 301 24.72 -6.99 9.83
N ARG A 302 25.49 -6.60 10.86
CA ARG A 302 24.94 -6.40 12.21
C ARG A 302 23.78 -5.40 12.23
N ARG A 303 23.91 -4.26 11.57
CA ARG A 303 22.84 -3.27 11.49
C ARG A 303 21.64 -3.78 10.71
N GLN A 304 21.85 -4.51 9.61
CA GLN A 304 20.77 -5.02 8.76
C GLN A 304 20.11 -6.31 9.29
N SER A 305 20.57 -6.87 10.40
CA SER A 305 20.02 -8.12 10.97
C SER A 305 18.54 -8.02 11.38
N PHE A 306 18.00 -6.81 11.54
CA PHE A 306 16.59 -6.57 11.84
C PHE A 306 15.65 -6.76 10.64
N PHE A 307 16.19 -6.71 9.42
CA PHE A 307 15.39 -6.86 8.21
C PHE A 307 14.60 -8.18 8.21
N GLY A 308 15.25 -9.28 8.57
CA GLY A 308 14.58 -10.57 8.63
C GLY A 308 13.52 -10.69 9.74
N VAL A 309 13.70 -9.98 10.86
CA VAL A 309 12.67 -9.88 11.91
C VAL A 309 11.45 -9.13 11.37
N MET A 310 11.67 -7.99 10.69
CA MET A 310 10.61 -7.22 10.02
C MET A 310 9.89 -8.11 8.98
N MET A 311 10.63 -8.83 8.12
CA MET A 311 10.04 -9.69 7.09
C MET A 311 9.20 -10.81 7.66
N ALA A 312 9.62 -11.43 8.76
CA ALA A 312 8.81 -12.45 9.43
C ALA A 312 7.48 -11.90 9.95
N ILE A 313 7.49 -10.71 10.53
CA ILE A 313 6.28 -10.02 11.03
C ILE A 313 5.38 -9.61 9.85
N VAL A 314 5.90 -8.81 8.92
CA VAL A 314 5.14 -8.19 7.84
C VAL A 314 4.57 -9.23 6.89
N SER A 315 5.41 -10.13 6.37
CA SER A 315 4.98 -11.11 5.37
C SER A 315 3.94 -12.07 5.92
N SER A 316 4.06 -12.52 7.19
CA SER A 316 3.05 -13.40 7.80
C SER A 316 1.67 -12.76 7.93
N MET A 317 1.62 -11.43 7.96
CA MET A 317 0.36 -10.68 8.09
C MET A 317 -0.24 -10.27 6.73
N LEU A 318 0.56 -10.30 5.65
CA LEU A 318 0.14 -9.86 4.32
C LEU A 318 -0.16 -11.01 3.35
N VAL A 319 0.24 -12.25 3.69
CA VAL A 319 -0.02 -13.42 2.83
C VAL A 319 -1.13 -14.30 3.40
N ALA A 320 -1.76 -15.09 2.54
CA ALA A 320 -2.76 -16.07 2.96
C ALA A 320 -2.15 -17.07 3.96
N GLN A 321 -2.83 -17.28 5.09
CA GLN A 321 -2.35 -18.16 6.16
C GLN A 321 -2.41 -19.62 5.72
N THR A 322 -1.31 -20.33 5.93
CA THR A 322 -1.20 -21.79 5.73
C THR A 322 -0.32 -22.40 6.82
N ASP A 323 -0.51 -23.70 7.14
CA ASP A 323 0.29 -24.38 8.16
C ASP A 323 1.81 -24.32 7.87
N ARG A 324 2.21 -24.51 6.59
CA ARG A 324 3.60 -24.39 6.18
C ARG A 324 4.12 -22.95 6.29
N GLY A 325 3.29 -21.98 5.92
CA GLY A 325 3.60 -20.55 6.04
C GLY A 325 3.83 -20.16 7.51
N ASP A 326 2.92 -20.53 8.40
CA ASP A 326 3.03 -20.29 9.84
C ASP A 326 4.30 -20.91 10.43
N GLU A 327 4.65 -22.14 10.03
CA GLU A 327 5.90 -22.78 10.48
C GLU A 327 7.13 -22.05 9.95
N MET A 328 7.13 -21.68 8.67
CA MET A 328 8.22 -20.93 8.04
C MET A 328 8.45 -19.58 8.73
N PHE A 329 7.40 -18.77 8.94
CA PHE A 329 7.54 -17.48 9.59
C PHE A 329 8.02 -17.59 11.04
N MET A 330 7.62 -18.63 11.76
CA MET A 330 8.11 -18.85 13.12
C MET A 330 9.56 -19.31 13.16
N VAL A 331 10.01 -20.11 12.19
CA VAL A 331 11.42 -20.46 12.02
C VAL A 331 12.24 -19.23 11.67
N MET A 332 11.78 -18.42 10.74
CA MET A 332 12.40 -17.15 10.35
C MET A 332 12.52 -16.21 11.56
N LEU A 333 11.41 -15.94 12.26
CA LEU A 333 11.45 -15.06 13.43
C LEU A 333 12.48 -15.53 14.45
N ARG A 334 12.42 -16.81 14.82
CA ARG A 334 13.34 -17.38 15.81
C ARG A 334 14.81 -17.23 15.42
N ARG A 335 15.14 -17.59 14.17
CA ARG A 335 16.53 -17.56 13.70
C ARG A 335 17.04 -16.13 13.52
N HIS A 336 16.21 -15.22 13.00
CA HIS A 336 16.57 -13.80 12.85
C HIS A 336 16.71 -13.10 14.19
N CYS A 337 15.80 -13.31 15.14
CA CYS A 337 15.95 -12.76 16.49
C CYS A 337 17.21 -13.31 17.16
N GLN A 338 17.52 -14.59 16.98
CA GLN A 338 18.75 -15.15 17.52
C GLN A 338 20.01 -14.55 16.84
N HIS A 339 19.95 -14.23 15.55
CA HIS A 339 21.05 -13.53 14.86
C HIS A 339 21.26 -12.12 15.41
N VAL A 340 20.18 -11.38 15.66
CA VAL A 340 20.22 -10.07 16.34
C VAL A 340 20.89 -10.17 17.70
N LEU A 341 20.56 -11.18 18.51
CA LEU A 341 21.13 -11.40 19.83
C LEU A 341 22.61 -11.85 19.75
N ASP A 342 22.95 -12.77 18.85
CA ASP A 342 24.31 -13.27 18.66
C ASP A 342 25.30 -12.20 18.22
N THR A 343 24.83 -11.18 17.48
CA THR A 343 25.63 -10.08 16.99
C THR A 343 25.57 -8.83 17.88
N ASP A 344 24.87 -8.90 19.01
CA ASP A 344 24.60 -7.74 19.87
C ASP A 344 24.01 -6.54 19.09
N ALA A 345 23.15 -6.81 18.08
CA ALA A 345 22.63 -5.78 17.21
C ALA A 345 21.63 -4.84 17.92
N LEU A 346 21.01 -5.27 19.03
CA LEU A 346 20.15 -4.38 19.82
C LEU A 346 20.86 -3.10 20.27
N ALA A 347 22.20 -3.15 20.44
CA ALA A 347 22.99 -1.98 20.81
C ALA A 347 23.12 -0.94 19.70
N VAL A 348 22.83 -1.28 18.44
CA VAL A 348 22.89 -0.35 17.31
C VAL A 348 21.52 0.27 16.96
N LEU A 349 20.43 -0.22 17.54
CA LEU A 349 19.14 0.45 17.40
C LEU A 349 19.19 1.83 18.01
N PRO A 350 18.68 2.85 17.30
CA PRO A 350 18.55 4.18 17.87
C PRO A 350 17.69 4.17 19.14
N ASP A 351 18.00 5.06 20.06
CA ASP A 351 17.16 5.31 21.22
C ASP A 351 15.87 6.02 20.77
N PRO A 352 14.70 5.38 20.87
CA PRO A 352 13.45 5.98 20.38
C PRO A 352 13.12 7.33 21.03
N SER A 353 13.58 7.57 22.28
CA SER A 353 13.36 8.85 22.96
C SER A 353 14.16 10.01 22.37
N LYS A 354 15.21 9.72 21.59
CA LYS A 354 16.03 10.71 20.89
C LYS A 354 15.62 10.94 19.45
N TYR A 355 14.75 10.09 18.93
CA TYR A 355 14.19 10.25 17.59
C TYR A 355 13.08 11.29 17.67
N ARG A 356 13.22 12.34 16.87
CA ARG A 356 12.12 13.24 16.63
C ARG A 356 11.32 12.63 15.49
N ALA A 357 10.07 12.24 15.73
CA ALA A 357 9.17 11.81 14.67
C ALA A 357 9.21 12.83 13.51
N ALA A 358 9.12 12.36 12.28
CA ALA A 358 9.00 13.25 11.14
C ALA A 358 7.87 14.24 11.41
N GLU A 359 8.09 15.52 11.13
CA GLU A 359 7.03 16.51 11.29
C GLU A 359 5.84 16.09 10.38
N PRO A 360 4.59 16.30 10.81
CA PRO A 360 3.43 16.05 9.98
C PRO A 360 3.61 16.71 8.61
N LEU A 361 3.24 16.01 7.55
CA LEU A 361 3.30 16.57 6.22
C LEU A 361 2.28 17.71 6.09
N THR A 362 2.71 18.77 5.42
CA THR A 362 1.85 19.91 5.08
C THR A 362 1.72 19.97 3.57
N PRO A 363 0.50 20.09 3.00
CA PRO A 363 0.32 20.20 1.57
C PRO A 363 0.98 21.47 1.02
N ALA A 364 1.47 21.42 -0.22
CA ALA A 364 1.97 22.58 -0.92
C ALA A 364 0.84 23.49 -1.38
N ALA A 365 1.08 24.79 -1.55
CA ALA A 365 0.03 25.72 -1.98
C ALA A 365 -0.57 25.35 -3.35
N ASP A 366 0.23 24.72 -4.21
CA ASP A 366 -0.19 24.29 -5.54
C ASP A 366 -1.14 23.07 -5.47
N ASP A 367 -1.17 22.32 -4.34
CA ASP A 367 -2.09 21.19 -4.13
C ASP A 367 -3.57 21.63 -3.96
N GLU A 368 -3.88 22.94 -3.88
CA GLU A 368 -5.26 23.44 -3.96
C GLU A 368 -5.79 23.46 -5.40
N ALA A 369 -4.90 23.48 -6.39
CA ALA A 369 -5.26 23.47 -7.80
C ALA A 369 -5.51 22.03 -8.31
N PRO A 370 -6.22 21.87 -9.44
CA PRO A 370 -6.35 20.58 -10.10
C PRO A 370 -4.99 20.02 -10.55
N HIS A 371 -4.85 18.69 -10.48
CA HIS A 371 -3.64 17.96 -10.86
C HIS A 371 -3.77 17.32 -12.24
N ASP A 372 -2.65 17.13 -12.91
CA ASP A 372 -2.59 16.38 -14.17
C ASP A 372 -2.93 14.90 -13.93
N ALA A 373 -3.90 14.39 -14.69
CA ALA A 373 -4.29 12.98 -14.60
C ALA A 373 -3.22 12.08 -15.22
N THR A 374 -2.96 10.92 -14.60
CA THR A 374 -2.24 9.81 -15.25
C THR A 374 -3.19 9.04 -16.16
N ASP A 375 -2.65 8.14 -17.01
CA ASP A 375 -3.46 7.32 -17.93
C ASP A 375 -4.21 6.16 -17.23
N GLU A 376 -4.13 6.05 -15.91
CA GLU A 376 -4.76 4.96 -15.16
C GLU A 376 -6.28 5.08 -15.11
N PRO A 377 -7.03 3.99 -15.43
CA PRO A 377 -8.49 4.04 -15.61
C PRO A 377 -9.28 4.56 -14.40
N LEU A 378 -8.78 4.31 -13.18
CA LEU A 378 -9.42 4.72 -11.92
C LEU A 378 -8.78 5.96 -11.30
N TRP A 379 -7.96 6.69 -12.06
CA TRP A 379 -7.46 7.98 -11.59
C TRP A 379 -8.64 8.94 -11.40
N ASN A 380 -8.69 9.56 -10.24
CA ASN A 380 -9.71 10.57 -9.95
C ASN A 380 -9.13 11.70 -9.12
N GLU A 381 -9.80 12.83 -9.17
CA GLU A 381 -9.55 13.96 -8.30
C GLU A 381 -10.84 14.38 -7.64
N SER A 382 -10.84 14.71 -6.36
CA SER A 382 -12.06 15.09 -5.68
C SER A 382 -11.86 16.10 -4.58
N TRP A 383 -12.81 17.00 -4.48
CA TRP A 383 -13.01 17.96 -3.40
C TRP A 383 -14.22 17.56 -2.59
N TYR A 384 -14.07 17.54 -1.28
CA TYR A 384 -15.11 17.20 -0.33
C TYR A 384 -15.23 18.29 0.74
N PHE A 385 -16.46 18.56 1.14
CA PHE A 385 -16.82 19.57 2.12
C PHE A 385 -17.95 19.06 2.98
N ASP A 386 -17.85 19.18 4.30
CA ASP A 386 -18.95 18.90 5.21
C ASP A 386 -19.15 20.00 6.25
N PHE A 387 -20.30 19.97 6.91
CA PHE A 387 -20.61 20.78 8.08
C PHE A 387 -21.64 20.10 8.96
N ALA A 388 -21.68 20.47 10.24
CA ALA A 388 -22.68 19.99 11.19
C ALA A 388 -23.09 21.10 12.16
N ASP A 389 -24.38 21.44 12.17
CA ASP A 389 -24.99 22.37 13.14
C ASP A 389 -25.92 21.65 14.10
N PRO A 390 -25.50 21.33 15.32
CA PRO A 390 -26.34 20.76 16.34
C PRO A 390 -27.41 21.74 16.86
N GLY A 391 -27.18 23.05 16.72
CA GLY A 391 -28.11 24.08 17.16
C GLY A 391 -29.37 24.15 16.30
N GLN A 392 -29.20 24.00 15.01
CA GLN A 392 -30.31 23.97 14.03
C GLN A 392 -30.76 22.53 13.70
N GLY A 393 -29.98 21.52 14.12
CA GLY A 393 -30.25 20.13 13.83
C GLY A 393 -30.11 19.77 12.35
N VAL A 394 -29.12 20.36 11.68
CA VAL A 394 -28.83 20.10 10.26
C VAL A 394 -27.36 19.81 10.06
N GLY A 395 -27.05 18.93 9.13
CA GLY A 395 -25.71 18.72 8.62
C GLY A 395 -25.78 18.42 7.14
N GLY A 396 -24.70 18.70 6.43
CA GLY A 396 -24.63 18.46 5.00
C GLY A 396 -23.22 18.17 4.54
N TRP A 397 -23.13 17.60 3.33
CA TRP A 397 -21.87 17.42 2.66
C TRP A 397 -22.02 17.62 1.15
N ILE A 398 -20.94 18.08 0.53
CA ILE A 398 -20.83 18.35 -0.89
C ILE A 398 -19.55 17.66 -1.40
N ARG A 399 -19.61 17.06 -2.59
CA ARG A 399 -18.44 16.47 -3.24
C ARG A 399 -18.52 16.68 -4.75
N LEU A 400 -17.37 17.07 -5.31
CA LEU A 400 -17.08 16.95 -6.73
C LEU A 400 -15.98 15.92 -6.90
N GLY A 401 -16.18 14.93 -7.74
CA GLY A 401 -15.17 13.96 -8.14
C GLY A 401 -15.02 13.93 -9.65
N LEU A 402 -13.82 14.17 -10.16
CA LEU A 402 -13.50 14.13 -11.58
C LEU A 402 -12.86 12.78 -11.91
N TYR A 403 -13.30 12.17 -13.00
CA TYR A 403 -12.79 10.90 -13.53
C TYR A 403 -12.40 11.10 -15.01
N PRO A 404 -11.25 11.76 -15.29
CA PRO A 404 -10.88 12.20 -16.63
C PRO A 404 -10.82 11.06 -17.65
N ASN A 405 -10.26 9.90 -17.27
CA ASN A 405 -10.12 8.74 -18.14
C ASN A 405 -11.46 8.05 -18.46
N GLN A 406 -12.49 8.28 -17.63
CA GLN A 406 -13.86 7.83 -17.84
C GLN A 406 -14.72 8.93 -18.48
N ARG A 407 -14.21 10.16 -18.61
CA ARG A 407 -14.91 11.36 -19.09
C ARG A 407 -16.19 11.67 -18.32
N THR A 408 -16.18 11.41 -17.01
CA THR A 408 -17.34 11.64 -16.13
C THR A 408 -16.94 12.46 -14.91
N ALA A 409 -17.92 13.14 -14.33
CA ALA A 409 -17.84 13.75 -13.02
C ALA A 409 -18.94 13.15 -12.10
N TRP A 410 -18.63 13.02 -10.82
CA TRP A 410 -19.57 12.65 -9.78
C TRP A 410 -19.83 13.85 -8.90
N ILE A 411 -21.09 14.28 -8.82
CA ILE A 411 -21.50 15.45 -8.07
C ILE A 411 -22.50 15.03 -7.02
N ASN A 412 -22.22 15.40 -5.78
CA ASN A 412 -23.09 15.09 -4.66
C ASN A 412 -23.29 16.35 -3.81
N ALA A 413 -24.54 16.61 -3.39
CA ALA A 413 -24.89 17.61 -2.39
C ALA A 413 -26.05 17.08 -1.55
N LEU A 414 -25.80 16.82 -0.26
CA LEU A 414 -26.76 16.21 0.61
C LEU A 414 -26.93 16.99 1.92
N LEU A 415 -28.18 16.98 2.44
CA LEU A 415 -28.53 17.51 3.75
C LEU A 415 -29.31 16.47 4.55
N CYS A 416 -29.11 16.42 5.84
CA CYS A 416 -29.89 15.55 6.74
C CYS A 416 -29.91 16.09 8.18
N GLY A 417 -30.86 15.60 8.97
CA GLY A 417 -30.96 15.95 10.39
C GLY A 417 -32.17 15.37 11.09
N PRO A 418 -32.23 15.48 12.42
CA PRO A 418 -33.36 15.00 13.19
C PRO A 418 -34.66 15.69 12.78
N GLY A 419 -35.68 14.90 12.39
CA GLY A 419 -37.02 15.42 12.07
C GLY A 419 -37.13 16.12 10.71
N MET A 420 -36.12 16.02 9.86
CA MET A 420 -36.17 16.44 8.46
C MET A 420 -35.89 15.24 7.53
N PRO A 421 -36.44 15.23 6.30
CA PRO A 421 -36.05 14.26 5.30
C PRO A 421 -34.60 14.46 4.89
N THR A 422 -33.92 13.38 4.46
CA THR A 422 -32.64 13.51 3.77
C THR A 422 -32.87 14.08 2.38
N VAL A 423 -32.26 15.21 2.09
CA VAL A 423 -32.30 15.86 0.77
C VAL A 423 -31.03 15.50 0.03
N ALA A 424 -31.13 15.01 -1.19
CA ALA A 424 -29.99 14.57 -1.99
C ALA A 424 -30.06 15.06 -3.42
N ILE A 425 -28.97 15.63 -3.91
CA ILE A 425 -28.64 15.75 -5.32
C ILE A 425 -27.46 14.83 -5.58
N ASN A 426 -27.65 13.83 -6.41
CA ASN A 426 -26.60 12.88 -6.81
C ASN A 426 -26.58 12.76 -8.33
N ASP A 427 -25.47 13.15 -8.95
CA ASP A 427 -25.21 12.94 -10.37
C ASP A 427 -23.87 12.19 -10.52
N PHE A 428 -23.94 10.92 -10.90
CA PHE A 428 -22.78 10.06 -11.15
C PHE A 428 -22.48 9.91 -12.66
N GLN A 429 -23.21 10.66 -13.52
CA GLN A 429 -23.12 10.58 -14.97
C GLN A 429 -22.85 11.95 -15.62
N ALA A 430 -22.56 12.98 -14.82
CA ALA A 430 -22.24 14.28 -15.33
C ALA A 430 -21.07 14.22 -16.32
N ALA A 431 -21.13 15.01 -17.38
CA ALA A 431 -19.97 15.16 -18.27
C ALA A 431 -18.82 15.82 -17.52
N LEU A 432 -17.59 15.46 -17.88
CA LEU A 432 -16.40 16.11 -17.33
C LEU A 432 -16.46 17.62 -17.66
N PRO A 433 -16.39 18.53 -16.67
CA PRO A 433 -16.43 19.96 -16.93
C PRO A 433 -15.12 20.46 -17.56
N ASP A 434 -15.21 21.52 -18.34
CA ASP A 434 -14.03 22.23 -18.87
C ASP A 434 -13.28 23.01 -17.77
N ASP A 435 -14.03 23.48 -16.76
CA ASP A 435 -13.52 24.17 -15.57
C ASP A 435 -14.00 23.40 -14.32
N PRO A 436 -13.10 22.75 -13.58
CA PRO A 436 -13.47 22.05 -12.36
C PRO A 436 -13.98 22.97 -11.25
N GLY A 437 -13.70 24.27 -11.32
CA GLY A 437 -14.22 25.27 -10.38
C GLY A 437 -15.69 25.65 -10.62
N ALA A 438 -16.26 25.36 -11.80
CA ALA A 438 -17.64 25.74 -12.16
C ALA A 438 -18.31 24.64 -12.98
N VAL A 439 -19.18 23.87 -12.35
CA VAL A 439 -19.88 22.72 -12.95
C VAL A 439 -21.36 23.02 -13.07
N SER A 440 -21.93 22.86 -14.27
CA SER A 440 -23.36 23.04 -14.52
C SER A 440 -23.91 21.83 -15.28
N THR A 441 -24.98 21.25 -14.74
CA THR A 441 -25.73 20.14 -15.35
C THR A 441 -27.23 20.44 -15.29
N ASP A 442 -28.07 19.55 -15.85
CA ASP A 442 -29.52 19.67 -15.72
C ASP A 442 -30.03 19.57 -14.27
N ALA A 443 -29.25 18.97 -13.37
CA ALA A 443 -29.63 18.69 -12.00
C ALA A 443 -29.04 19.69 -10.99
N ILE A 444 -27.84 20.23 -11.26
CA ILE A 444 -27.08 21.02 -10.30
C ILE A 444 -26.14 22.01 -10.97
N ASP A 445 -26.10 23.23 -10.45
CA ASP A 445 -25.02 24.18 -10.62
C ASP A 445 -24.16 24.20 -9.36
N LEU A 446 -22.86 23.99 -9.52
CA LEU A 446 -21.87 23.90 -8.44
C LEU A 446 -20.68 24.80 -8.76
N ASP A 447 -20.39 25.77 -7.89
CA ASP A 447 -19.19 26.60 -7.95
C ASP A 447 -18.29 26.28 -6.76
N LEU A 448 -17.02 25.96 -7.06
CA LEU A 448 -15.96 25.65 -6.12
C LEU A 448 -14.72 26.49 -6.46
N THR A 449 -14.38 27.50 -5.69
CA THR A 449 -13.18 28.29 -5.98
C THR A 449 -12.49 28.72 -4.70
N ALA A 450 -11.28 28.19 -4.47
CA ALA A 450 -10.43 28.68 -3.38
C ALA A 450 -10.11 30.17 -3.61
N THR A 451 -10.50 31.05 -2.69
CA THR A 451 -10.17 32.47 -2.75
C THR A 451 -8.79 32.77 -2.17
N GLU A 452 -8.42 32.01 -1.14
CA GLU A 452 -7.09 32.06 -0.52
C GLU A 452 -6.69 30.60 -0.21
N PRO A 453 -5.61 30.05 -0.83
CA PRO A 453 -5.18 28.67 -0.61
C PRO A 453 -5.05 28.32 0.87
N PHE A 454 -5.64 27.21 1.26
CA PHE A 454 -5.73 26.69 2.63
C PHE A 454 -6.36 27.63 3.67
N GLN A 455 -6.97 28.73 3.27
CA GLN A 455 -7.62 29.68 4.19
C GLN A 455 -9.13 29.72 4.01
N THR A 456 -9.61 30.05 2.82
CA THR A 456 -11.03 30.31 2.57
C THR A 456 -11.49 29.66 1.28
N TYR A 457 -12.57 28.89 1.38
CA TYR A 457 -13.14 28.16 0.25
C TYR A 457 -14.66 28.36 0.17
N PRO A 458 -15.17 29.28 -0.66
CA PRO A 458 -16.60 29.42 -0.91
C PRO A 458 -17.10 28.30 -1.82
N VAL A 459 -18.29 27.78 -1.51
CA VAL A 459 -18.98 26.76 -2.28
C VAL A 459 -20.43 27.19 -2.49
N THR A 460 -20.86 27.20 -3.74
CA THR A 460 -22.25 27.52 -4.11
C THR A 460 -22.88 26.32 -4.78
N VAL A 461 -24.07 25.92 -4.31
CA VAL A 461 -24.90 24.86 -4.89
C VAL A 461 -26.26 25.42 -5.22
N ARG A 462 -26.77 25.14 -6.43
CA ARG A 462 -28.15 25.37 -6.85
C ARG A 462 -28.65 24.16 -7.61
N GLY A 463 -29.82 23.62 -7.26
CA GLY A 463 -30.30 22.46 -8.02
C GLY A 463 -31.62 21.88 -7.54
N GLN A 464 -32.07 20.90 -8.30
CA GLN A 464 -33.24 20.09 -7.93
C GLN A 464 -32.81 18.76 -7.37
N GLY A 465 -33.07 18.55 -6.07
CA GLY A 465 -32.81 17.32 -5.36
C GLY A 465 -34.05 16.48 -5.12
N GLN A 466 -33.86 15.46 -4.34
CA GLN A 466 -34.92 14.54 -3.87
C GLN A 466 -34.90 14.44 -2.36
N ALA A 467 -36.06 14.59 -1.73
CA ALA A 467 -36.23 14.43 -0.30
C ALA A 467 -36.73 13.01 0.03
N HIS A 468 -36.06 12.35 0.95
CA HIS A 468 -36.34 10.97 1.39
C HIS A 468 -36.63 10.94 2.89
N ASP A 469 -37.85 10.54 3.26
CA ASP A 469 -38.22 10.34 4.67
C ASP A 469 -37.49 9.14 5.29
N ASP A 470 -37.18 8.12 4.48
CA ASP A 470 -36.32 6.99 4.82
C ASP A 470 -34.95 7.14 4.09
N PRO A 471 -33.87 7.50 4.80
CA PRO A 471 -32.55 7.66 4.17
C PRO A 471 -32.03 6.39 3.48
N SER A 472 -32.45 5.19 3.94
CA SER A 472 -32.02 3.94 3.35
C SER A 472 -32.55 3.71 1.93
N ALA A 473 -33.57 4.45 1.51
CA ALA A 473 -34.06 4.48 0.14
C ALA A 473 -32.96 4.87 -0.88
N LEU A 474 -32.03 5.74 -0.46
CA LEU A 474 -30.87 6.12 -1.28
C LEU A 474 -29.93 4.93 -1.55
N LEU A 475 -29.75 4.02 -0.58
CA LEU A 475 -28.95 2.80 -0.76
C LEU A 475 -29.64 1.76 -1.68
N ARG A 476 -30.92 1.91 -1.93
CA ARG A 476 -31.70 1.07 -2.85
C ARG A 476 -31.96 1.73 -4.20
N GLY A 477 -31.45 2.98 -4.40
CA GLY A 477 -31.67 3.74 -5.62
C GLY A 477 -33.13 4.15 -5.83
N GLU A 478 -33.94 4.23 -4.75
CA GLU A 478 -35.35 4.60 -4.82
C GLU A 478 -35.52 6.10 -5.00
N PRO A 479 -36.46 6.58 -5.82
CA PRO A 479 -36.69 8.01 -6.01
C PRO A 479 -37.35 8.63 -4.77
N GLY A 480 -36.99 9.88 -4.48
CA GLY A 480 -37.60 10.70 -3.46
C GLY A 480 -38.60 11.71 -4.01
N ARG A 481 -39.09 12.59 -3.16
CA ARG A 481 -39.93 13.73 -3.54
C ARG A 481 -39.05 14.87 -4.07
N PRO A 482 -39.34 15.46 -5.27
CA PRO A 482 -38.59 16.61 -5.76
C PRO A 482 -38.55 17.77 -4.77
N VAL A 483 -37.39 18.44 -4.65
CA VAL A 483 -37.18 19.57 -3.76
C VAL A 483 -36.13 20.50 -4.33
N GLU A 484 -36.30 21.82 -4.17
CA GLU A 484 -35.29 22.81 -4.52
C GLU A 484 -34.25 22.92 -3.40
N LEU A 485 -32.96 22.90 -3.78
CA LEU A 485 -31.83 23.04 -2.85
C LEU A 485 -30.91 24.15 -3.32
N ALA A 486 -30.59 25.06 -2.39
CA ALA A 486 -29.55 26.06 -2.59
C ALA A 486 -28.66 26.12 -1.34
N MET A 487 -27.36 26.26 -1.55
CA MET A 487 -26.36 26.46 -0.49
C MET A 487 -25.38 27.54 -0.95
N ASP A 488 -25.13 28.53 -0.10
CA ASP A 488 -24.07 29.53 -0.23
C ASP A 488 -23.24 29.49 1.02
N LEU A 489 -22.19 28.66 1.01
CA LEU A 489 -21.41 28.35 2.20
C LEU A 489 -19.94 28.68 1.98
N VAL A 490 -19.26 29.05 3.06
CA VAL A 490 -17.83 29.38 3.06
C VAL A 490 -17.16 28.55 4.16
N TRP A 491 -16.18 27.74 3.77
CA TRP A 491 -15.28 27.02 4.67
C TRP A 491 -14.07 27.88 4.97
N THR A 492 -13.87 28.20 6.23
CA THR A 492 -12.70 28.93 6.74
C THR A 492 -11.86 27.98 7.58
N THR A 493 -10.58 27.88 7.29
CA THR A 493 -9.67 26.97 7.97
C THR A 493 -9.60 27.29 9.48
N ALA A 494 -9.82 26.27 10.30
CA ALA A 494 -9.82 26.37 11.77
C ALA A 494 -8.62 25.64 12.42
N GLY A 495 -7.87 24.85 11.64
CA GLY A 495 -6.72 24.11 12.13
C GLY A 495 -5.60 23.98 11.09
N THR A 496 -4.61 23.16 11.37
CA THR A 496 -3.49 22.90 10.47
C THR A 496 -3.90 21.89 9.42
N PRO A 497 -3.67 22.16 8.11
CA PRO A 497 -3.85 21.15 7.06
C PRO A 497 -2.97 19.92 7.33
N TYR A 498 -3.54 18.75 7.17
CA TYR A 498 -2.87 17.47 7.36
C TYR A 498 -2.79 16.72 6.04
N GLN A 499 -1.59 16.41 5.58
CA GLN A 499 -1.37 15.60 4.37
C GLN A 499 -1.09 14.14 4.74
N TYR A 500 -1.74 13.23 4.03
CA TYR A 500 -1.50 11.79 4.17
C TYR A 500 -0.13 11.41 3.62
N ARG A 501 0.49 10.38 4.22
CA ARG A 501 1.76 9.82 3.76
C ARG A 501 1.60 8.72 2.69
N ILE A 502 0.42 8.07 2.65
CA ILE A 502 0.22 6.86 1.84
C ILE A 502 -0.59 7.10 0.57
N THR A 503 -1.21 8.27 0.43
CA THR A 503 -1.97 8.65 -0.76
C THR A 503 -1.99 10.17 -0.89
N PRO A 504 -1.99 10.71 -2.11
CA PRO A 504 -2.15 12.14 -2.33
C PRO A 504 -3.52 12.61 -1.82
N ARG A 505 -3.54 13.19 -0.63
CA ARG A 505 -4.75 13.69 0.03
C ARG A 505 -4.36 14.58 1.20
N TYR A 506 -5.12 15.65 1.40
CA TYR A 506 -5.04 16.42 2.63
C TYR A 506 -6.42 16.69 3.23
N GLU A 507 -6.45 16.93 4.54
CA GLU A 507 -7.62 17.19 5.36
C GLU A 507 -7.47 18.53 6.06
N ILE A 508 -8.53 19.33 6.11
CA ILE A 508 -8.50 20.64 6.78
C ILE A 508 -9.74 20.79 7.66
N PRO A 509 -9.60 20.93 8.98
CA PRO A 509 -10.70 21.31 9.85
C PRO A 509 -11.08 22.77 9.60
N CYS A 510 -12.38 23.03 9.51
CA CYS A 510 -12.93 24.33 9.14
C CYS A 510 -14.02 24.78 10.11
N THR A 511 -14.30 26.08 10.09
CA THR A 511 -15.60 26.66 10.45
C THR A 511 -16.36 27.01 9.19
N VAL A 512 -17.66 26.84 9.20
CA VAL A 512 -18.54 27.04 8.06
C VAL A 512 -19.59 28.09 8.38
N SER A 513 -19.79 29.02 7.45
CA SER A 513 -20.81 30.07 7.56
C SER A 513 -21.48 30.29 6.21
N GLY A 514 -22.75 30.71 6.22
CA GLY A 514 -23.49 31.00 5.01
C GLY A 514 -24.97 30.68 5.14
N THR A 515 -25.64 30.42 4.03
CA THR A 515 -27.09 30.17 3.99
C THR A 515 -27.41 28.90 3.21
N ILE A 516 -28.41 28.18 3.71
CA ILE A 516 -29.00 27.00 3.08
C ILE A 516 -30.48 27.27 2.84
N THR A 517 -30.97 26.96 1.66
CA THR A 517 -32.39 27.10 1.33
C THR A 517 -32.95 25.79 0.79
N VAL A 518 -34.01 25.27 1.40
CA VAL A 518 -34.70 24.05 0.98
C VAL A 518 -36.18 24.40 0.76
N ASP A 519 -36.70 24.26 -0.47
CA ASP A 519 -38.08 24.66 -0.86
C ASP A 519 -38.44 26.07 -0.36
N GLY A 520 -37.51 27.04 -0.46
CA GLY A 520 -37.70 28.43 -0.03
C GLY A 520 -37.61 28.65 1.49
N ARG A 521 -37.34 27.64 2.28
CA ARG A 521 -37.05 27.78 3.71
C ARG A 521 -35.55 27.97 3.90
N GLU A 522 -35.16 29.11 4.46
CA GLU A 522 -33.77 29.46 4.70
C GLU A 522 -33.31 29.07 6.11
N VAL A 523 -32.07 28.59 6.18
CA VAL A 523 -31.31 28.33 7.41
C VAL A 523 -30.00 29.10 7.29
N ASP A 524 -29.66 29.88 8.31
CA ASP A 524 -28.46 30.72 8.37
C ASP A 524 -27.42 30.03 9.25
N GLU A 525 -26.29 29.62 8.66
CA GLU A 525 -25.18 28.92 9.34
C GLU A 525 -24.13 29.94 9.79
N ARG A 526 -23.67 29.85 11.03
CA ARG A 526 -22.70 30.79 11.60
C ARG A 526 -21.62 30.06 12.38
N GLU A 527 -20.42 29.99 11.80
CA GLU A 527 -19.23 29.42 12.45
C GLU A 527 -19.45 28.00 12.99
N VAL A 528 -20.24 27.19 12.25
CA VAL A 528 -20.44 25.80 12.61
C VAL A 528 -19.22 24.96 12.24
N ALA A 529 -19.05 23.79 12.90
CA ALA A 529 -17.94 22.91 12.61
C ALA A 529 -18.09 22.24 11.24
N GLY A 530 -16.97 22.09 10.53
CA GLY A 530 -16.91 21.39 9.25
C GLY A 530 -15.50 20.91 8.92
N GLN A 531 -15.42 20.13 7.89
CA GLN A 531 -14.18 19.58 7.32
C GLN A 531 -14.17 19.79 5.83
N ARG A 532 -13.00 19.92 5.24
CA ARG A 532 -12.81 19.75 3.80
C ARG A 532 -11.60 18.89 3.50
N ASP A 533 -11.65 18.16 2.41
CA ASP A 533 -10.52 17.44 1.88
C ASP A 533 -10.35 17.65 0.38
N HIS A 534 -9.15 17.43 -0.08
CA HIS A 534 -8.84 17.31 -1.49
C HIS A 534 -7.96 16.07 -1.68
N SER A 535 -8.30 15.25 -2.66
CA SER A 535 -7.56 14.03 -2.94
C SER A 535 -7.47 13.76 -4.43
N TRP A 536 -6.32 13.21 -4.87
CA TRP A 536 -6.07 12.88 -6.28
C TRP A 536 -5.31 11.56 -6.39
N GLY A 537 -5.30 10.98 -7.60
CA GLY A 537 -4.65 9.71 -7.88
C GLY A 537 -5.62 8.55 -8.06
N VAL A 538 -5.05 7.35 -8.18
CA VAL A 538 -5.83 6.13 -8.44
C VAL A 538 -6.62 5.71 -7.20
N ARG A 539 -7.93 5.47 -7.39
CA ARG A 539 -8.79 5.00 -6.30
C ARG A 539 -9.82 3.99 -6.79
N ASP A 540 -9.70 2.76 -6.33
CA ASP A 540 -10.73 1.74 -6.47
C ASP A 540 -11.61 1.70 -5.20
N TRP A 541 -12.81 2.26 -5.29
CA TRP A 541 -13.78 2.34 -4.19
C TRP A 541 -14.26 0.97 -3.71
N TRP A 542 -14.12 -0.06 -4.53
CA TRP A 542 -14.60 -1.41 -4.28
C TRP A 542 -13.49 -2.39 -3.86
N ALA A 543 -12.24 -1.94 -3.78
CA ALA A 543 -11.11 -2.78 -3.39
C ALA A 543 -11.00 -3.00 -1.88
N MET A 544 -11.53 -2.09 -1.07
CA MET A 544 -11.39 -2.12 0.38
C MET A 544 -12.57 -1.43 1.07
N ASP A 545 -12.86 -1.84 2.30
CA ASP A 545 -13.77 -1.13 3.19
C ASP A 545 -13.01 -0.11 4.03
N TRP A 546 -13.71 0.92 4.53
CA TRP A 546 -13.12 1.84 5.52
C TRP A 546 -14.18 2.54 6.35
N VAL A 547 -13.75 3.05 7.50
CA VAL A 547 -14.49 4.03 8.27
C VAL A 547 -13.64 5.30 8.36
N TRP A 548 -14.12 6.40 7.77
CA TRP A 548 -13.52 7.73 7.84
C TRP A 548 -14.30 8.59 8.83
N SER A 549 -13.61 9.47 9.57
CA SER A 549 -14.24 10.38 10.51
C SER A 549 -13.52 11.72 10.59
N ALA A 550 -14.29 12.81 10.72
CA ALA A 550 -13.80 14.14 11.08
C ALA A 550 -14.64 14.66 12.25
N LEU A 551 -14.01 14.85 13.39
CA LEU A 551 -14.67 15.15 14.65
C LEU A 551 -14.13 16.48 15.21
N HIS A 552 -15.03 17.34 15.67
CA HIS A 552 -14.71 18.67 16.20
C HIS A 552 -15.27 18.81 17.60
N LEU A 553 -14.42 18.81 18.59
CA LEU A 553 -14.83 18.91 20.00
C LEU A 553 -15.07 20.37 20.40
N ALA A 554 -15.94 20.56 21.38
CA ALA A 554 -16.33 21.89 21.85
C ALA A 554 -15.19 22.70 22.47
N ASP A 555 -14.08 22.05 22.86
CA ASP A 555 -12.88 22.69 23.36
C ASP A 555 -11.93 23.17 22.23
N GLY A 556 -12.35 23.01 20.96
CA GLY A 556 -11.55 23.35 19.79
C GLY A 556 -10.54 22.29 19.38
N THR A 557 -10.64 21.07 19.94
CA THR A 557 -9.84 19.93 19.48
C THR A 557 -10.44 19.38 18.19
N HIS A 558 -9.60 19.14 17.17
CA HIS A 558 -9.95 18.47 15.93
C HIS A 558 -9.33 17.07 15.90
N ILE A 559 -10.12 16.08 15.50
CA ILE A 559 -9.71 14.69 15.40
C ILE A 559 -10.16 14.18 14.03
N HIS A 560 -9.23 13.62 13.30
CA HIS A 560 -9.52 12.93 12.06
C HIS A 560 -8.94 11.52 12.09
N GLY A 561 -9.66 10.56 11.54
CA GLY A 561 -9.17 9.20 11.46
C GLY A 561 -9.85 8.36 10.39
N VAL A 562 -9.08 7.46 9.81
CA VAL A 562 -9.55 6.46 8.85
C VAL A 562 -9.08 5.09 9.30
N ASP A 563 -10.01 4.15 9.41
CA ASP A 563 -9.77 2.72 9.61
C ASP A 563 -9.98 2.01 8.26
N ILE A 564 -8.88 1.69 7.57
CA ILE A 564 -8.88 1.06 6.25
C ILE A 564 -8.81 -0.46 6.40
N ARG A 565 -9.71 -1.19 5.75
CA ARG A 565 -9.87 -2.64 5.86
C ARG A 565 -9.72 -3.30 4.51
N ILE A 566 -8.54 -3.79 4.23
CA ILE A 566 -8.21 -4.52 3.01
C ILE A 566 -8.51 -6.00 3.23
N PRO A 567 -9.26 -6.68 2.36
CA PRO A 567 -9.53 -8.12 2.51
C PRO A 567 -8.24 -8.93 2.65
N GLY A 568 -8.14 -9.73 3.71
CA GLY A 568 -6.97 -10.56 3.96
C GLY A 568 -5.76 -9.87 4.61
N ALA A 569 -5.83 -8.56 4.85
CA ALA A 569 -4.78 -7.79 5.53
C ALA A 569 -5.26 -7.23 6.87
N PRO A 570 -4.38 -6.93 7.81
CA PRO A 570 -4.73 -6.18 9.01
C PRO A 570 -5.23 -4.77 8.64
N PRO A 571 -6.16 -4.20 9.43
CA PRO A 571 -6.61 -2.83 9.22
C PRO A 571 -5.45 -1.83 9.34
N ILE A 572 -5.53 -0.75 8.57
CA ILE A 572 -4.56 0.35 8.59
C ILE A 572 -5.27 1.59 9.13
N GLY A 573 -4.79 2.15 10.24
CA GLY A 573 -5.30 3.40 10.80
C GLY A 573 -4.44 4.59 10.42
N ILE A 574 -5.07 5.67 9.93
CA ILE A 574 -4.42 6.94 9.59
C ILE A 574 -5.21 8.06 10.24
N GLY A 575 -4.55 9.10 10.70
CA GLY A 575 -5.26 10.25 11.20
C GLY A 575 -4.39 11.22 12.01
N TYR A 576 -5.04 12.20 12.57
CA TYR A 576 -4.41 13.19 13.44
C TYR A 576 -5.32 13.62 14.60
N LEU A 577 -4.67 14.14 15.63
CA LEU A 577 -5.28 14.88 16.72
C LEU A 577 -4.62 16.26 16.79
N GLN A 578 -5.43 17.31 16.85
CA GLN A 578 -4.95 18.67 17.02
C GLN A 578 -5.74 19.39 18.12
N HIS A 579 -5.06 19.71 19.21
CA HIS A 579 -5.59 20.60 20.26
C HIS A 579 -5.42 22.07 19.85
N THR A 580 -6.36 22.91 20.25
CA THR A 580 -6.30 24.36 20.00
C THR A 580 -4.94 24.94 20.40
N GLY A 581 -4.30 25.64 19.46
CA GLY A 581 -3.01 26.31 19.68
C GLY A 581 -1.82 25.38 19.89
N ARG A 582 -1.96 24.08 19.63
CA ARG A 582 -0.87 23.10 19.67
C ARG A 582 -0.57 22.54 18.29
N PRO A 583 0.66 22.05 18.05
CA PRO A 583 0.99 21.31 16.84
C PRO A 583 0.08 20.09 16.68
N LEU A 584 -0.21 19.74 15.43
CA LEU A 584 -0.88 18.53 15.05
C LEU A 584 -0.02 17.31 15.45
N ILE A 585 -0.69 16.24 15.89
CA ILE A 585 -0.08 14.96 16.26
C ILE A 585 -0.65 13.89 15.35
N GLU A 586 0.20 13.20 14.59
CA GLU A 586 -0.22 12.03 13.80
C GLU A 586 -0.55 10.85 14.71
N LEU A 587 -1.70 10.21 14.45
CA LEU A 587 -2.15 9.04 15.20
C LEU A 587 -1.41 7.78 14.74
N GLN A 588 -1.11 6.92 15.69
CA GLN A 588 -0.41 5.65 15.43
C GLN A 588 -1.38 4.51 15.08
N ALA A 589 -2.64 4.64 15.44
CA ALA A 589 -3.69 3.69 15.12
C ALA A 589 -5.06 4.38 15.12
N VAL A 590 -5.95 3.90 14.26
CA VAL A 590 -7.37 4.22 14.27
C VAL A 590 -8.14 2.92 14.03
N THR A 591 -9.10 2.61 14.90
CA THR A 591 -9.92 1.40 14.76
C THR A 591 -11.36 1.73 15.07
N ALA A 592 -12.27 1.40 14.15
CA ALA A 592 -13.70 1.59 14.31
C ALA A 592 -14.40 0.27 14.60
N ARG A 593 -15.44 0.34 15.41
CA ARG A 593 -16.38 -0.77 15.66
C ARG A 593 -17.79 -0.23 15.47
N GLU A 594 -18.52 -0.82 14.54
CA GLU A 594 -19.85 -0.39 14.16
C GLU A 594 -20.84 -1.53 14.11
N THR A 595 -22.12 -1.21 14.27
CA THR A 595 -23.24 -2.11 14.01
C THR A 595 -24.19 -1.46 13.01
N PHE A 596 -24.76 -2.28 12.14
CA PHE A 596 -25.71 -1.82 11.12
C PHE A 596 -27.09 -2.42 11.36
N GLY A 597 -28.12 -1.65 11.01
CA GLY A 597 -29.49 -2.13 10.96
C GLY A 597 -29.76 -2.96 9.69
N ASP A 598 -30.93 -3.62 9.66
CA ASP A 598 -31.39 -4.39 8.49
C ASP A 598 -31.53 -3.51 7.23
N ASN A 599 -31.66 -2.22 7.39
CA ASN A 599 -31.73 -1.22 6.32
C ASN A 599 -30.35 -0.79 5.76
N GLY A 600 -29.26 -1.37 6.27
CA GLY A 600 -27.88 -1.07 5.84
C GLY A 600 -27.28 0.21 6.42
N LEU A 601 -28.01 0.95 7.26
CA LEU A 601 -27.50 2.16 7.90
C LEU A 601 -26.83 1.83 9.25
N PRO A 602 -25.74 2.54 9.63
CA PRO A 602 -25.10 2.36 10.92
C PRO A 602 -26.03 2.77 12.08
N GLN A 603 -26.02 2.00 13.15
CA GLN A 603 -26.81 2.22 14.36
C GLN A 603 -25.96 2.67 15.55
N ALA A 604 -24.78 2.09 15.68
CA ALA A 604 -23.82 2.45 16.72
C ALA A 604 -22.41 2.37 16.14
N THR A 605 -21.57 3.33 16.50
CA THR A 605 -20.16 3.36 16.11
C THR A 605 -19.32 3.88 17.26
N THR A 606 -18.20 3.23 17.49
CA THR A 606 -17.15 3.67 18.41
C THR A 606 -15.84 3.70 17.64
N ILE A 607 -15.06 4.76 17.78
CA ILE A 607 -13.77 4.91 17.10
C ILE A 607 -12.70 5.10 18.15
N ASP A 608 -11.68 4.25 18.11
CA ASP A 608 -10.51 4.27 18.95
C ASP A 608 -9.37 4.97 18.18
N PHE A 609 -8.82 6.02 18.74
CA PHE A 609 -7.72 6.81 18.21
C PHE A 609 -6.40 6.61 18.99
N GLY A 610 -6.26 5.48 19.66
CA GLY A 610 -5.15 5.15 20.56
C GLY A 610 -5.44 5.56 22.01
N ASP A 611 -5.01 6.75 22.41
CA ASP A 611 -5.24 7.25 23.80
C ASP A 611 -6.63 7.87 24.01
N LEU A 612 -7.48 7.88 23.00
CA LEU A 612 -8.81 8.49 23.03
C LEU A 612 -9.83 7.65 22.28
N THR A 613 -10.96 7.39 22.90
CA THR A 613 -12.08 6.69 22.26
C THR A 613 -13.28 7.62 22.12
N ALA A 614 -13.86 7.68 20.91
CA ALA A 614 -15.07 8.47 20.64
C ALA A 614 -16.29 7.55 20.41
N THR A 615 -17.38 7.84 21.09
CA THR A 615 -18.70 7.28 20.83
C THR A 615 -19.49 8.21 19.92
N ILE A 616 -20.03 7.66 18.84
CA ILE A 616 -20.73 8.36 17.76
C ILE A 616 -22.24 8.19 17.95
N ASP A 617 -22.96 9.27 18.25
CA ASP A 617 -24.42 9.30 18.33
C ASP A 617 -25.00 9.97 17.08
N ILE A 618 -25.49 9.16 16.15
CA ILE A 618 -25.91 9.57 14.82
C ILE A 618 -27.15 10.48 14.91
N ARG A 619 -27.11 11.61 14.20
CA ARG A 619 -28.16 12.63 14.17
C ARG A 619 -28.88 12.71 12.84
N GLY A 620 -28.22 12.35 11.74
CA GLY A 620 -28.80 12.33 10.42
C GLY A 620 -27.97 11.50 9.46
N HIS A 621 -28.62 10.73 8.60
CA HIS A 621 -27.99 9.90 7.57
C HIS A 621 -28.09 10.55 6.19
N ALA A 622 -26.99 10.60 5.45
CA ALA A 622 -26.92 11.08 4.07
C ALA A 622 -26.11 10.11 3.19
N PRO A 623 -26.62 8.88 2.99
CA PRO A 623 -25.88 7.81 2.30
C PRO A 623 -25.91 7.96 0.78
N VAL A 624 -24.96 7.31 0.11
CA VAL A 624 -24.97 7.11 -1.33
C VAL A 624 -24.76 5.64 -1.71
N LEU A 625 -25.25 5.26 -2.88
CA LEU A 625 -25.03 3.96 -3.50
C LEU A 625 -23.99 4.13 -4.61
N LEU A 626 -22.88 3.42 -4.51
CA LEU A 626 -21.84 3.42 -5.54
C LEU A 626 -21.91 2.11 -6.35
N MET A 627 -21.99 2.25 -7.65
CA MET A 627 -21.96 1.12 -8.58
C MET A 627 -20.82 1.30 -9.58
N SER A 628 -19.96 0.29 -9.68
CA SER A 628 -18.89 0.28 -10.68
C SER A 628 -19.42 -0.10 -12.07
N PRO A 629 -18.71 0.23 -13.15
CA PRO A 629 -19.08 -0.18 -14.50
C PRO A 629 -19.14 -1.71 -14.69
N ASP A 630 -18.39 -2.47 -13.92
CA ASP A 630 -18.37 -3.95 -13.93
C ASP A 630 -19.40 -4.57 -12.96
N GLY A 631 -20.23 -3.76 -12.30
CA GLY A 631 -21.37 -4.21 -11.48
C GLY A 631 -21.04 -4.46 -10.02
N ARG A 632 -19.83 -4.12 -9.52
CA ARG A 632 -19.54 -4.13 -8.09
C ARG A 632 -20.35 -3.03 -7.39
N VAL A 633 -20.81 -3.31 -6.18
CA VAL A 633 -21.67 -2.41 -5.41
C VAL A 633 -21.01 -2.07 -4.09
N SER A 634 -20.98 -0.79 -3.74
CA SER A 634 -20.66 -0.34 -2.39
C SER A 634 -21.83 0.45 -1.81
N HIS A 635 -22.29 0.04 -0.63
CA HIS A 635 -23.10 0.89 0.22
C HIS A 635 -22.17 1.89 0.93
N PHE A 636 -22.50 3.16 0.79
CA PHE A 636 -21.67 4.24 1.31
C PHE A 636 -22.48 5.11 2.28
N PRO A 637 -22.85 4.58 3.47
CA PRO A 637 -23.48 5.39 4.49
C PRO A 637 -22.58 6.54 4.91
N ARG A 638 -23.18 7.72 5.08
CA ARG A 638 -22.59 8.88 5.75
C ARG A 638 -23.56 9.43 6.76
N ALA A 639 -23.05 9.94 7.85
CA ALA A 639 -23.87 10.54 8.87
C ALA A 639 -23.14 11.65 9.62
N TRP A 640 -23.84 12.74 9.93
CA TRP A 640 -23.36 13.61 10.97
C TRP A 640 -23.85 13.15 12.35
N ALA A 641 -23.06 13.42 13.34
CA ALA A 641 -23.26 12.89 14.69
C ALA A 641 -22.86 13.89 15.77
N THR A 642 -23.42 13.73 16.96
CA THR A 642 -22.82 14.22 18.18
C THR A 642 -21.80 13.18 18.68
N VAL A 643 -20.75 13.66 19.30
CA VAL A 643 -19.61 12.86 19.71
C VAL A 643 -19.40 13.01 21.21
N THR A 644 -19.13 11.89 21.88
CA THR A 644 -18.70 11.88 23.28
C THR A 644 -17.42 11.06 23.40
N THR A 645 -16.38 11.63 23.95
CA THR A 645 -15.12 10.93 24.18
C THR A 645 -15.12 10.26 25.55
N ASP A 646 -14.27 9.26 25.76
CA ASP A 646 -14.12 8.52 27.03
C ASP A 646 -13.62 9.40 28.18
N ASP A 647 -12.91 10.49 27.88
CA ASP A 647 -12.53 11.52 28.86
C ASP A 647 -13.65 12.56 29.14
N GLY A 648 -14.83 12.39 28.53
CA GLY A 648 -16.04 13.17 28.78
C GLY A 648 -16.18 14.45 27.95
N ARG A 649 -15.30 14.72 26.97
CA ARG A 649 -15.47 15.83 26.03
C ARG A 649 -16.60 15.55 25.05
N ILE A 650 -17.25 16.58 24.59
CA ILE A 650 -18.35 16.50 23.61
C ILE A 650 -18.02 17.27 22.36
N GLY A 651 -18.61 16.88 21.24
CA GLY A 651 -18.41 17.54 19.97
C GLY A 651 -19.43 17.10 18.91
N VAL A 652 -19.11 17.44 17.67
CA VAL A 652 -19.87 17.06 16.47
C VAL A 652 -18.90 16.64 15.37
N GLY A 653 -19.42 15.98 14.35
CA GLY A 653 -18.63 15.64 13.16
C GLY A 653 -19.35 14.72 12.22
N TRP A 654 -18.62 14.32 11.20
CA TRP A 654 -19.08 13.38 10.18
C TRP A 654 -18.34 12.06 10.26
N VAL A 655 -19.08 10.99 9.98
CA VAL A 655 -18.53 9.65 9.83
C VAL A 655 -19.04 9.05 8.53
N GLU A 656 -18.17 8.35 7.83
CA GLU A 656 -18.40 7.70 6.56
C GLU A 656 -18.00 6.24 6.65
N TRP A 657 -18.81 5.36 6.09
CA TRP A 657 -18.55 3.92 6.02
C TRP A 657 -18.57 3.49 4.56
N ASN A 658 -17.46 3.01 4.02
CA ASN A 658 -17.45 2.31 2.74
C ASN A 658 -17.62 0.82 2.99
N ARG A 659 -18.68 0.23 2.43
CA ARG A 659 -19.01 -1.19 2.61
C ARG A 659 -19.26 -1.84 1.27
N ASN A 660 -18.33 -2.65 0.85
CA ASN A 660 -18.45 -3.41 -0.40
C ASN A 660 -19.38 -4.60 -0.20
N ILE A 661 -20.41 -4.69 -1.04
CA ILE A 661 -21.41 -5.75 -1.01
C ILE A 661 -20.99 -6.78 -2.07
N SER A 662 -20.48 -7.92 -1.60
CA SER A 662 -20.03 -9.03 -2.46
C SER A 662 -21.20 -9.89 -2.93
#